data_86db294f2bc324972d0c57fe43ef18a4
#
_entry.id   86db294f2bc324972d0c57fe43ef18a4
#
_cell.length_a   1.000
_cell.length_b   1.000
_cell.length_c   1.000
_cell.angle_alpha   90.00
_cell.angle_beta   90.00
_cell.angle_gamma   90.00
#
_symmetry.space_group_name_H-M   'P 1'
#
loop_
_entity.id
_entity.type
_entity.pdbx_description
1 polymer ?
#
loop_
_entity_poly.entity_id
_entity_poly.type
_entity_poly.pdbx_seq_one_letter_code
_entity_poly.pdbx_strand_id
1 'polypeptide(L)'
;MELILNEAQRYIDMGLAIIPCKYKDKAPLKKSWASWAKTNMQDISDWKKDYGKFNLGLVTGANSGILAIDLDGQQAYDDFYNKYGKYITKTCMYKTSEYGWRILFKIPEGKVLKSKAKRYEGEHQEISFLSNGKQTIMPPSIHPSGHRYEWIEGHSIFDIDIQECPEVIIELLEDKVKKDNKKAKKDKSDVNIPITVNNSQNDSIYNSYILNKFANKCDKLNEAIKIQRNEGLSEEEWFSWISVFSSAGLHEIARMFSCLSNKHDERSESRIDKLQLEGAYPIRCTTLGCDCCDITSCYGKVNYNKYEEITNSPVTYLSKISNIVPPKDPIYSDILKKFENIEDYTIDKKGRVVAYPKGDKPLRIVSNFVIVPEKQIIRDDGEEKEGEILVHGLLEGGEKLQKVSTGTNSLMNLEFVSTKWGIAPYISAGTVNRESTRIITQQLSRNIETEVTYTHLGWTRDWEGNLIYLHSEGAVGRSDINVDINENLSNYKLPSSTKNVQKALSATLDYLSVCDTSITVPLLAITYLSPLVSITEKIGRTPNFIIWLHGLTGSRKTSLALATLNHFGNFTSNTPPATFKDTHNSIEVKMFLAKDSLLVIDDFHPVVDSVQARQMKSTAENILRNYGDRIGRSRMNSNMGLNKTFKPRGLAIVTGEDLPNGTSSTARFVGIEVKRDSIDLDKLTEIQDNHELLGEAMLLYIQWISKNEDRIQELILQYLDASRRIFNTNTSHARIGEGISWLYVGFKIFQTFMHEKLTENSEYISKLDSVCNDALNIVMENQIKLYKKQEIETVFLEALEELINTNKVYLIDLNENTDEIIYQGKFIGYKDDEFLYIHDATVYGEVNSFLGKRNESLNISMDALLKIFRDKNMIKTETNQLKPKKLVPVDGDKKRLRLVHLKRANLNI
;
A
#
# COMPACT_ATOMS: atom_id res chain seq x y z
N MET A 1 -17.00 14.80 26.05
CA MET A 1 -17.31 13.91 24.92
C MET A 1 -18.80 13.85 24.59
N GLU A 2 -19.71 13.75 25.58
CA GLU A 2 -21.14 13.79 25.30
C GLU A 2 -21.57 15.10 24.65
N LEU A 3 -21.06 16.24 25.13
CA LEU A 3 -21.32 17.53 24.51
C LEU A 3 -20.93 17.56 23.01
N ILE A 4 -19.76 17.00 22.65
CA ILE A 4 -19.31 16.94 21.25
C ILE A 4 -20.24 16.07 20.40
N LEU A 5 -20.67 14.92 20.91
CA LEU A 5 -21.61 14.04 20.19
C LEU A 5 -22.99 14.69 20.02
N ASN A 6 -23.50 15.34 21.08
CA ASN A 6 -24.79 16.02 21.02
C ASN A 6 -24.74 17.17 19.98
N GLU A 7 -23.68 17.97 19.97
CA GLU A 7 -23.52 19.03 18.99
C GLU A 7 -23.32 18.48 17.57
N ALA A 8 -22.56 17.39 17.41
CA ALA A 8 -22.41 16.72 16.11
C ALA A 8 -23.76 16.28 15.55
N GLN A 9 -24.61 15.67 16.38
CA GLN A 9 -25.97 15.27 15.99
C GLN A 9 -26.82 16.48 15.59
N ARG A 10 -26.79 17.55 16.36
CA ARG A 10 -27.52 18.79 16.02
C ARG A 10 -27.11 19.38 14.67
N TYR A 11 -25.80 19.39 14.36
CA TYR A 11 -25.31 19.84 13.06
C TYR A 11 -25.77 18.93 11.92
N ILE A 12 -25.78 17.62 12.12
CA ILE A 12 -26.26 16.64 11.15
C ILE A 12 -27.77 16.80 10.90
N ASP A 13 -28.55 17.02 11.96
CA ASP A 13 -29.99 17.23 11.85
C ASP A 13 -30.33 18.52 11.06
N MET A 14 -29.40 19.49 11.02
CA MET A 14 -29.46 20.69 10.17
C MET A 14 -28.98 20.44 8.72
N GLY A 15 -28.68 19.20 8.34
CA GLY A 15 -28.20 18.84 7.00
C GLY A 15 -26.71 19.11 6.72
N LEU A 16 -25.91 19.36 7.75
CA LEU A 16 -24.48 19.61 7.60
C LEU A 16 -23.66 18.32 7.60
N ALA A 17 -22.70 18.22 6.70
CA ALA A 17 -21.82 17.09 6.58
C ALA A 17 -20.66 17.17 7.60
N ILE A 18 -20.82 16.52 8.73
CA ILE A 18 -19.88 16.53 9.85
C ILE A 18 -18.99 15.29 9.81
N ILE A 19 -17.72 15.48 10.18
CA ILE A 19 -16.70 14.42 10.24
C ILE A 19 -15.93 14.49 11.56
N PRO A 20 -15.43 13.36 12.08
CA PRO A 20 -14.51 13.36 13.22
C PRO A 20 -13.10 13.76 12.76
N CYS A 21 -12.49 14.70 13.48
CA CYS A 21 -11.12 15.16 13.29
C CYS A 21 -10.27 14.80 14.51
N LYS A 22 -8.96 14.77 14.37
CA LYS A 22 -8.04 14.48 15.48
C LYS A 22 -8.22 15.50 16.61
N TYR A 23 -8.20 15.01 17.83
CA TYR A 23 -8.31 15.87 19.02
C TYR A 23 -7.12 16.83 19.11
N LYS A 24 -7.40 18.11 19.36
CA LYS A 24 -6.38 19.19 19.32
C LYS A 24 -5.62 19.31 17.99
N ASP A 25 -6.29 18.94 16.89
CA ASP A 25 -5.72 19.00 15.54
C ASP A 25 -6.85 19.31 14.56
N LYS A 26 -6.52 19.71 13.35
CA LYS A 26 -7.46 20.01 12.27
C LYS A 26 -7.61 18.85 11.28
N ALA A 27 -6.76 17.80 11.37
CA ALA A 27 -6.74 16.70 10.42
C ALA A 27 -7.93 15.73 10.61
N PRO A 28 -8.66 15.38 9.54
CA PRO A 28 -9.69 14.34 9.59
C PRO A 28 -9.15 12.98 10.02
N LEU A 29 -9.93 12.22 10.78
CA LEU A 29 -9.55 10.87 11.24
C LEU A 29 -9.74 9.80 10.17
N LYS A 30 -10.62 10.00 9.21
CA LYS A 30 -10.82 9.06 8.08
C LYS A 30 -10.07 9.51 6.82
N LYS A 31 -9.40 8.58 6.16
CA LYS A 31 -8.99 8.75 4.76
C LYS A 31 -10.26 8.89 3.91
N SER A 32 -10.25 9.59 2.81
CA SER A 32 -11.45 9.83 1.95
C SER A 32 -12.64 10.50 2.67
N TRP A 33 -12.36 11.30 3.67
CA TRP A 33 -13.35 11.97 4.53
C TRP A 33 -14.43 12.74 3.76
N ALA A 34 -14.11 13.34 2.63
CA ALA A 34 -15.07 14.12 1.83
C ALA A 34 -16.15 13.25 1.17
N SER A 35 -15.80 12.07 0.66
CA SER A 35 -16.78 11.11 0.11
C SER A 35 -17.50 10.36 1.23
N TRP A 36 -16.78 10.01 2.30
CA TRP A 36 -17.39 9.37 3.47
C TRP A 36 -18.46 10.25 4.12
N ALA A 37 -18.24 11.55 4.25
CA ALA A 37 -19.22 12.49 4.81
C ALA A 37 -20.53 12.54 3.99
N LYS A 38 -20.45 12.32 2.68
CA LYS A 38 -21.65 12.22 1.82
C LYS A 38 -22.51 10.99 2.11
N THR A 39 -21.89 9.86 2.42
CA THR A 39 -22.54 8.55 2.53
C THR A 39 -22.93 8.21 3.97
N ASN A 40 -22.25 8.77 4.96
CA ASN A 40 -22.34 8.38 6.36
C ASN A 40 -22.65 9.57 7.30
N MET A 41 -23.30 10.62 6.81
CA MET A 41 -23.59 11.84 7.57
C MET A 41 -24.42 11.61 8.85
N GLN A 42 -25.27 10.59 8.88
CA GLN A 42 -26.25 10.37 9.94
C GLN A 42 -25.81 9.36 11.00
N ASP A 43 -24.71 8.65 10.79
CA ASP A 43 -24.26 7.61 11.71
C ASP A 43 -23.04 8.08 12.51
N ILE A 44 -23.28 8.50 13.75
CA ILE A 44 -22.24 8.88 14.71
C ILE A 44 -22.24 8.01 15.97
N SER A 45 -23.08 6.97 16.03
CA SER A 45 -23.27 6.13 17.21
C SER A 45 -21.96 5.51 17.72
N ASP A 46 -21.08 5.11 16.83
CA ASP A 46 -19.81 4.45 17.16
C ASP A 46 -18.61 5.40 17.28
N TRP A 47 -18.74 6.70 16.98
CA TRP A 47 -17.58 7.61 16.97
C TRP A 47 -16.82 7.67 18.29
N LYS A 48 -17.53 7.62 19.42
CA LYS A 48 -16.89 7.61 20.74
C LYS A 48 -16.08 6.33 20.98
N LYS A 49 -16.58 5.21 20.48
CA LYS A 49 -15.94 3.90 20.58
C LYS A 49 -14.73 3.80 19.66
N ASP A 50 -14.87 4.26 18.41
CA ASP A 50 -13.86 4.12 17.36
C ASP A 50 -12.70 5.09 17.52
N TYR A 51 -12.97 6.33 17.98
CA TYR A 51 -11.99 7.42 17.95
C TYR A 51 -11.65 8.00 19.34
N GLY A 52 -12.36 7.62 20.38
CA GLY A 52 -12.15 8.12 21.74
C GLY A 52 -12.40 9.63 21.85
N LYS A 53 -11.36 10.46 21.97
CA LYS A 53 -11.45 11.94 21.95
C LYS A 53 -11.21 12.45 20.54
N PHE A 54 -12.12 13.31 20.03
CA PHE A 54 -12.02 13.89 18.68
C PHE A 54 -12.59 15.31 18.65
N ASN A 55 -12.28 16.05 17.58
CA ASN A 55 -12.86 17.34 17.19
C ASN A 55 -13.90 17.12 16.07
N LEU A 56 -14.76 18.11 15.84
CA LEU A 56 -15.76 18.12 14.77
C LEU A 56 -15.27 18.93 13.58
N GLY A 57 -15.30 18.38 12.40
CA GLY A 57 -15.03 19.07 11.14
C GLY A 57 -16.31 19.17 10.30
N LEU A 58 -16.61 20.35 9.75
CA LEU A 58 -17.65 20.57 8.75
C LEU A 58 -17.04 20.47 7.35
N VAL A 59 -17.53 19.58 6.52
CA VAL A 59 -17.14 19.49 5.11
C VAL A 59 -17.82 20.62 4.33
N THR A 60 -17.01 21.56 3.81
CA THR A 60 -17.51 22.74 3.11
C THR A 60 -17.80 22.50 1.63
N GLY A 61 -18.41 23.49 0.97
CA GLY A 61 -18.79 23.39 -0.44
C GLY A 61 -20.07 22.59 -0.66
N ALA A 62 -20.14 21.84 -1.75
CA ALA A 62 -21.33 21.10 -2.17
C ALA A 62 -21.86 20.05 -1.16
N ASN A 63 -21.03 19.61 -0.21
CA ASN A 63 -21.44 18.62 0.77
C ASN A 63 -22.39 19.17 1.81
N SER A 64 -22.18 20.41 2.27
CA SER A 64 -23.01 21.07 3.28
C SER A 64 -23.71 22.33 2.76
N GLY A 65 -23.43 22.75 1.51
CA GLY A 65 -23.92 24.03 0.99
C GLY A 65 -23.29 25.26 1.66
N ILE A 66 -22.14 25.09 2.35
CA ILE A 66 -21.51 26.13 3.17
C ILE A 66 -20.15 26.54 2.63
N LEU A 67 -19.95 27.86 2.52
CA LEU A 67 -18.64 28.50 2.39
C LEU A 67 -18.20 28.94 3.80
N ALA A 68 -17.03 28.52 4.22
CA ALA A 68 -16.42 29.00 5.47
C ALA A 68 -15.25 29.93 5.14
N ILE A 69 -15.19 31.09 5.80
CA ILE A 69 -14.11 32.07 5.65
C ILE A 69 -13.29 32.06 6.92
N ASP A 70 -12.02 31.74 6.80
CA ASP A 70 -11.03 31.73 7.86
C ASP A 70 -10.28 33.06 7.86
N LEU A 71 -10.37 33.80 8.94
CA LEU A 71 -9.66 35.03 9.17
C LEU A 71 -8.63 34.78 10.28
N ASP A 72 -7.38 34.57 9.90
CA ASP A 72 -6.29 34.30 10.82
C ASP A 72 -5.45 35.55 10.98
N GLY A 73 -5.59 36.22 12.14
CA GLY A 73 -4.95 37.47 12.48
C GLY A 73 -5.82 38.74 12.35
N GLN A 74 -5.48 39.80 13.15
CA GLN A 74 -6.24 41.04 13.19
C GLN A 74 -6.23 41.75 11.83
N GLN A 75 -5.10 41.79 11.14
CA GLN A 75 -5.01 42.42 9.82
C GLN A 75 -5.93 41.72 8.79
N ALA A 76 -5.99 40.39 8.83
CA ALA A 76 -6.89 39.63 7.96
C ALA A 76 -8.37 39.94 8.25
N TYR A 77 -8.72 40.12 9.54
CA TYR A 77 -10.06 40.51 9.96
C TYR A 77 -10.41 41.90 9.47
N ASP A 78 -9.55 42.90 9.71
CA ASP A 78 -9.77 44.27 9.32
C ASP A 78 -9.89 44.44 7.81
N ASP A 79 -8.99 43.84 7.04
CA ASP A 79 -9.02 43.85 5.57
C ASP A 79 -10.30 43.20 5.02
N PHE A 80 -10.74 42.11 5.62
CA PHE A 80 -11.95 41.42 5.21
C PHE A 80 -13.18 42.30 5.44
N TYR A 81 -13.32 42.86 6.63
CA TYR A 81 -14.46 43.70 6.97
C TYR A 81 -14.44 45.06 6.23
N ASN A 82 -13.29 45.67 6.05
CA ASN A 82 -13.17 46.87 5.23
C ASN A 82 -13.67 46.65 3.80
N LYS A 83 -13.42 45.46 3.24
CA LYS A 83 -13.76 45.15 1.86
C LYS A 83 -15.18 44.60 1.70
N TYR A 84 -15.61 43.72 2.59
CA TYR A 84 -16.83 42.97 2.43
C TYR A 84 -17.89 43.23 3.52
N GLY A 85 -17.52 43.91 4.64
CA GLY A 85 -18.39 44.12 5.78
C GLY A 85 -19.72 44.75 5.47
N LYS A 86 -19.77 45.71 4.52
CA LYS A 86 -21.00 46.36 4.08
C LYS A 86 -22.05 45.48 3.43
N TYR A 87 -21.61 44.28 2.99
CA TYR A 87 -22.50 43.24 2.38
C TYR A 87 -22.92 42.18 3.38
N ILE A 88 -22.41 42.21 4.60
CA ILE A 88 -22.71 41.24 5.65
C ILE A 88 -23.67 41.86 6.63
N THR A 89 -24.92 41.41 6.66
CA THR A 89 -25.94 41.89 7.58
C THR A 89 -25.81 41.22 8.94
N LYS A 90 -26.03 39.89 8.98
CA LYS A 90 -25.83 39.03 10.13
C LYS A 90 -25.68 37.60 9.69
N THR A 91 -24.58 36.94 10.05
CA THR A 91 -24.34 35.54 9.73
C THR A 91 -23.66 34.81 10.87
N CYS A 92 -23.59 33.50 10.81
CA CYS A 92 -22.99 32.65 11.83
C CYS A 92 -21.47 32.83 11.88
N MET A 93 -20.97 33.07 13.11
CA MET A 93 -19.55 33.35 13.31
C MET A 93 -19.04 32.80 14.64
N TYR A 94 -17.80 32.27 14.66
CA TYR A 94 -17.17 31.78 15.88
C TYR A 94 -15.68 32.12 15.96
N LYS A 95 -15.15 32.13 17.18
CA LYS A 95 -13.74 32.30 17.49
C LYS A 95 -13.01 30.96 17.29
N THR A 96 -11.85 31.00 16.63
CA THR A 96 -10.99 29.84 16.44
C THR A 96 -9.77 29.88 17.35
N SER A 97 -9.29 31.10 17.67
CA SER A 97 -8.18 31.39 18.58
C SER A 97 -8.34 32.83 19.12
N GLU A 98 -7.37 33.33 19.85
CA GLU A 98 -7.38 34.70 20.37
C GLU A 98 -7.57 35.74 19.27
N TYR A 99 -6.86 35.54 18.11
CA TYR A 99 -6.90 36.43 16.94
C TYR A 99 -7.40 35.68 15.69
N GLY A 100 -8.31 34.72 15.83
CA GLY A 100 -8.85 33.96 14.72
C GLY A 100 -10.37 33.94 14.73
N TRP A 101 -10.98 34.11 13.56
CA TRP A 101 -12.42 34.11 13.36
C TRP A 101 -12.83 33.21 12.22
N ARG A 102 -14.00 32.61 12.31
CA ARG A 102 -14.62 31.85 11.23
C ARG A 102 -16.01 32.41 10.96
N ILE A 103 -16.27 32.70 9.70
CA ILE A 103 -17.56 33.19 9.20
C ILE A 103 -18.14 32.15 8.27
N LEU A 104 -19.43 31.86 8.42
CA LEU A 104 -20.13 30.88 7.57
C LEU A 104 -21.14 31.63 6.68
N PHE A 105 -21.18 31.21 5.38
CA PHE A 105 -22.15 31.65 4.40
C PHE A 105 -22.80 30.46 3.70
N LYS A 106 -24.07 30.56 3.39
CA LYS A 106 -24.77 29.59 2.57
C LYS A 106 -24.44 29.83 1.10
N ILE A 107 -24.07 28.79 0.40
CA ILE A 107 -23.81 28.86 -1.05
C ILE A 107 -25.17 28.79 -1.75
N PRO A 108 -25.51 29.76 -2.63
CA PRO A 108 -26.75 29.71 -3.41
C PRO A 108 -26.86 28.43 -4.25
N GLU A 109 -28.10 27.96 -4.41
CA GLU A 109 -28.38 26.73 -5.14
C GLU A 109 -27.86 26.83 -6.61
N GLY A 110 -27.16 25.77 -7.06
CA GLY A 110 -26.57 25.72 -8.40
C GLY A 110 -25.24 26.43 -8.58
N LYS A 111 -24.71 27.11 -7.53
CA LYS A 111 -23.41 27.74 -7.58
C LYS A 111 -22.29 26.80 -7.09
N VAL A 112 -21.13 26.82 -7.76
CA VAL A 112 -19.94 26.07 -7.36
C VAL A 112 -18.79 27.04 -7.14
N LEU A 113 -18.35 27.13 -5.88
CA LEU A 113 -17.30 28.07 -5.46
C LEU A 113 -15.95 27.36 -5.28
N LYS A 114 -14.87 28.01 -5.73
CA LYS A 114 -13.50 27.53 -5.49
C LYS A 114 -12.97 28.01 -4.14
N SER A 115 -12.15 27.19 -3.51
CA SER A 115 -11.40 27.63 -2.35
C SER A 115 -10.25 28.54 -2.78
N LYS A 116 -10.00 29.63 -2.01
CA LYS A 116 -8.97 30.64 -2.28
C LYS A 116 -8.34 31.12 -0.98
N ALA A 117 -7.07 31.46 -1.00
CA ALA A 117 -6.39 32.03 0.15
C ALA A 117 -5.58 33.27 -0.25
N LYS A 118 -5.50 34.25 0.64
CA LYS A 118 -4.65 35.43 0.54
C LYS A 118 -3.80 35.49 1.81
N ARG A 119 -2.48 35.39 1.67
CA ARG A 119 -1.52 35.48 2.77
C ARG A 119 -0.96 36.90 2.84
N TYR A 120 -0.66 37.35 4.04
CA TYR A 120 0.03 38.58 4.35
C TYR A 120 1.44 38.28 4.88
N GLU A 121 2.30 39.31 4.99
CA GLU A 121 3.60 39.16 5.63
C GLU A 121 3.42 39.00 7.15
N GLY A 122 4.06 37.98 7.71
CA GLY A 122 3.98 37.59 9.12
C GLY A 122 3.39 36.20 9.34
N GLU A 123 3.66 35.61 10.51
CA GLU A 123 3.05 34.37 10.91
C GLU A 123 1.58 34.57 11.28
N HIS A 124 0.72 33.65 10.89
CA HIS A 124 -0.71 33.66 11.21
C HIS A 124 -1.46 34.92 10.73
N GLN A 125 -1.23 35.35 9.48
CA GLN A 125 -1.96 36.43 8.84
C GLN A 125 -2.50 35.98 7.48
N GLU A 126 -3.73 35.39 7.45
CA GLU A 126 -4.31 34.83 6.23
C GLU A 126 -5.83 34.98 6.18
N ILE A 127 -6.37 35.25 4.98
CA ILE A 127 -7.79 35.09 4.66
C ILE A 127 -7.94 33.86 3.80
N SER A 128 -8.62 32.83 4.29
CA SER A 128 -8.88 31.62 3.55
C SER A 128 -10.38 31.40 3.31
N PHE A 129 -10.78 31.28 2.05
CA PHE A 129 -12.13 30.91 1.62
C PHE A 129 -12.18 29.39 1.39
N LEU A 130 -12.87 28.67 2.27
CA LEU A 130 -12.95 27.22 2.29
C LEU A 130 -14.28 26.76 1.68
N SER A 131 -14.22 26.18 0.50
CA SER A 131 -15.36 25.61 -0.22
C SER A 131 -15.10 24.15 -0.62
N ASN A 132 -15.37 23.74 -1.83
CA ASN A 132 -15.26 22.36 -2.30
C ASN A 132 -13.89 21.72 -1.99
N GLY A 133 -13.91 20.49 -1.45
CA GLY A 133 -12.70 19.74 -1.10
C GLY A 133 -11.97 20.24 0.14
N LYS A 134 -12.62 21.08 0.96
CA LYS A 134 -12.10 21.61 2.22
C LYS A 134 -13.02 21.26 3.38
N GLN A 135 -12.51 21.43 4.59
CA GLN A 135 -13.26 21.29 5.81
C GLN A 135 -12.86 22.40 6.81
N THR A 136 -13.70 22.69 7.75
CA THR A 136 -13.45 23.62 8.85
C THR A 136 -13.82 23.00 10.19
N ILE A 137 -13.00 23.26 11.22
CA ILE A 137 -13.30 22.76 12.57
C ILE A 137 -14.44 23.59 13.20
N MET A 138 -15.40 22.91 13.78
CA MET A 138 -16.63 23.50 14.36
C MET A 138 -16.59 23.53 15.89
N PRO A 139 -17.27 24.49 16.55
CA PRO A 139 -17.53 24.41 17.98
C PRO A 139 -18.24 23.11 18.39
N PRO A 140 -18.00 22.52 19.58
CA PRO A 140 -17.15 22.98 20.66
C PRO A 140 -15.76 22.32 20.68
N SER A 141 -15.16 22.11 19.53
CA SER A 141 -13.84 21.49 19.35
C SER A 141 -12.71 22.27 20.06
N ILE A 142 -11.54 21.67 20.18
CA ILE A 142 -10.36 22.27 20.82
C ILE A 142 -9.28 22.54 19.76
N HIS A 143 -8.82 23.78 19.69
CA HIS A 143 -7.71 24.19 18.83
C HIS A 143 -6.39 23.56 19.28
N PRO A 144 -5.38 23.37 18.40
CA PRO A 144 -4.04 22.89 18.78
C PRO A 144 -3.39 23.69 19.92
N SER A 145 -3.62 25.01 20.00
CA SER A 145 -3.15 25.89 21.10
C SER A 145 -3.86 25.67 22.43
N GLY A 146 -4.93 24.87 22.46
CA GLY A 146 -5.73 24.61 23.66
C GLY A 146 -6.99 25.47 23.79
N HIS A 147 -7.17 26.50 22.96
CA HIS A 147 -8.42 27.28 22.94
C HIS A 147 -9.60 26.43 22.47
N ARG A 148 -10.79 26.70 23.00
CA ARG A 148 -12.01 26.10 22.51
C ARG A 148 -12.58 26.94 21.36
N TYR A 149 -13.06 26.27 20.32
CA TYR A 149 -13.87 26.93 19.29
C TYR A 149 -15.23 27.28 19.91
N GLU A 150 -15.60 28.56 19.92
CA GLU A 150 -16.81 29.07 20.59
C GLU A 150 -17.56 30.02 19.67
N TRP A 151 -18.88 29.82 19.60
CA TRP A 151 -19.76 30.76 18.90
C TRP A 151 -19.66 32.15 19.52
N ILE A 152 -19.66 33.19 18.68
CA ILE A 152 -19.80 34.56 19.13
C ILE A 152 -21.25 34.76 19.57
N GLU A 153 -21.44 35.41 20.70
CA GLU A 153 -22.76 35.68 21.27
C GLU A 153 -23.71 36.29 20.24
N GLY A 154 -24.88 35.69 20.06
CA GLY A 154 -25.88 36.10 19.08
C GLY A 154 -25.53 35.76 17.61
N HIS A 155 -24.44 34.99 17.36
CA HIS A 155 -24.04 34.54 16.04
C HIS A 155 -23.89 33.01 15.93
N SER A 156 -24.52 32.26 16.84
CA SER A 156 -24.56 30.79 16.75
C SER A 156 -25.48 30.34 15.62
N ILE A 157 -25.13 29.24 14.98
CA ILE A 157 -25.97 28.58 13.97
C ILE A 157 -27.31 28.07 14.55
N PHE A 158 -27.42 28.02 15.89
CA PHE A 158 -28.62 27.62 16.59
C PHE A 158 -29.53 28.80 16.93
N ASP A 159 -29.02 30.05 16.83
CA ASP A 159 -29.73 31.27 17.18
C ASP A 159 -30.14 32.09 15.95
N ILE A 160 -29.39 31.97 14.85
CA ILE A 160 -29.64 32.71 13.60
C ILE A 160 -29.41 31.82 12.38
N ASP A 161 -30.09 32.18 11.29
CA ASP A 161 -29.86 31.57 9.98
C ASP A 161 -28.49 32.00 9.40
N ILE A 162 -27.88 31.09 8.64
CA ILE A 162 -26.68 31.41 7.88
C ILE A 162 -27.07 32.31 6.70
N GLN A 163 -26.49 33.51 6.60
CA GLN A 163 -26.70 34.41 5.48
C GLN A 163 -26.24 33.77 4.16
N GLU A 164 -26.99 33.99 3.07
CA GLU A 164 -26.50 33.66 1.73
C GLU A 164 -25.22 34.41 1.42
N CYS A 165 -24.31 33.76 0.71
CA CYS A 165 -23.02 34.33 0.35
C CYS A 165 -23.24 35.58 -0.53
N PRO A 166 -22.68 36.76 -0.15
CA PRO A 166 -22.82 37.98 -0.94
C PRO A 166 -22.27 37.78 -2.36
N GLU A 167 -22.96 38.33 -3.37
CA GLU A 167 -22.61 38.17 -4.81
C GLU A 167 -21.15 38.60 -5.08
N VAL A 168 -20.67 39.63 -4.44
CA VAL A 168 -19.28 40.09 -4.57
C VAL A 168 -18.24 39.05 -4.11
N ILE A 169 -18.60 38.17 -3.17
CA ILE A 169 -17.77 37.06 -2.74
C ILE A 169 -17.95 35.88 -3.70
N ILE A 170 -19.16 35.64 -4.20
CA ILE A 170 -19.45 34.65 -5.22
C ILE A 170 -18.65 34.91 -6.49
N GLU A 171 -18.69 36.14 -7.02
CA GLU A 171 -17.92 36.55 -8.21
C GLU A 171 -16.40 36.34 -8.04
N LEU A 172 -15.89 36.48 -6.81
CA LEU A 172 -14.48 36.24 -6.49
C LEU A 172 -14.10 34.75 -6.55
N LEU A 173 -15.04 33.86 -6.18
CA LEU A 173 -14.82 32.46 -5.93
C LEU A 173 -15.51 31.55 -6.94
N GLU A 174 -16.45 32.10 -7.71
CA GLU A 174 -17.19 31.32 -8.72
C GLU A 174 -16.20 30.78 -9.74
N ASP A 175 -16.21 29.49 -9.92
CA ASP A 175 -15.68 28.90 -11.14
C ASP A 175 -16.58 29.44 -12.27
N LYS A 176 -16.06 30.22 -13.18
CA LYS A 176 -16.74 30.53 -14.42
C LYS A 176 -16.89 29.24 -15.20
N VAL A 177 -17.73 28.35 -14.68
CA VAL A 177 -18.19 27.18 -15.40
C VAL A 177 -18.95 27.72 -16.57
N LYS A 178 -18.41 27.55 -17.78
CA LYS A 178 -19.19 27.60 -19.00
C LYS A 178 -20.48 26.86 -18.66
N LYS A 179 -21.62 27.56 -18.80
CA LYS A 179 -22.94 26.94 -18.70
C LYS A 179 -22.90 25.72 -19.60
N ASP A 180 -22.74 24.56 -19.02
CA ASP A 180 -23.03 23.31 -19.67
C ASP A 180 -24.54 23.31 -19.93
N ASN A 181 -24.91 23.82 -21.09
CA ASN A 181 -26.09 23.34 -21.73
C ASN A 181 -25.90 21.81 -21.79
N LYS A 182 -26.72 21.09 -21.06
CA LYS A 182 -26.95 19.65 -21.27
C LYS A 182 -27.44 19.45 -22.69
N LYS A 183 -26.57 19.59 -23.65
CA LYS A 183 -26.66 18.91 -24.93
C LYS A 183 -25.82 17.66 -24.78
N ALA A 184 -26.46 16.55 -25.07
CA ALA A 184 -25.90 15.22 -25.09
C ALA A 184 -24.42 15.24 -25.47
N LYS A 185 -23.58 14.45 -24.75
CA LYS A 185 -22.26 14.05 -25.24
C LYS A 185 -22.45 13.59 -26.71
N LYS A 186 -22.27 14.48 -27.64
CA LYS A 186 -21.90 14.08 -28.97
C LYS A 186 -20.46 13.67 -28.87
N ASP A 187 -20.22 12.41 -29.12
CA ASP A 187 -18.88 11.90 -29.36
C ASP A 187 -18.14 12.90 -30.24
N LYS A 188 -17.05 13.46 -29.71
CA LYS A 188 -16.03 14.10 -30.52
C LYS A 188 -15.38 12.97 -31.30
N SER A 189 -16.04 12.50 -32.36
CA SER A 189 -15.35 11.65 -33.33
C SER A 189 -14.22 12.48 -33.91
N ASP A 190 -13.01 12.00 -33.68
CA ASP A 190 -11.79 12.55 -34.27
C ASP A 190 -12.02 12.76 -35.77
N VAL A 191 -12.07 14.03 -36.19
CA VAL A 191 -12.08 14.39 -37.61
C VAL A 191 -10.65 14.27 -38.10
N ASN A 192 -10.15 13.04 -38.23
CA ASN A 192 -8.90 12.77 -38.92
C ASN A 192 -9.14 12.97 -40.42
N ILE A 193 -8.49 13.97 -41.01
CA ILE A 193 -8.54 14.23 -42.43
C ILE A 193 -7.57 13.26 -43.13
N PRO A 194 -8.05 12.33 -43.97
CA PRO A 194 -7.14 11.48 -44.74
C PRO A 194 -6.46 12.35 -45.82
N ILE A 195 -5.17 12.29 -45.87
CA ILE A 195 -4.31 13.06 -46.78
C ILE A 195 -4.33 12.36 -48.14
N THR A 196 -4.98 12.96 -49.12
CA THR A 196 -4.78 12.62 -50.54
C THR A 196 -4.70 13.90 -51.36
N VAL A 197 -3.54 14.52 -51.37
CA VAL A 197 -3.17 15.55 -52.38
C VAL A 197 -1.69 15.38 -52.66
N ASN A 198 -1.33 15.25 -53.93
CA ASN A 198 0.01 15.13 -54.45
C ASN A 198 0.85 16.40 -54.28
N ASN A 199 1.27 16.71 -53.11
CA ASN A 199 2.35 17.66 -52.79
C ASN A 199 3.27 17.02 -51.73
N SER A 200 4.51 17.48 -51.65
CA SER A 200 5.52 16.82 -50.81
C SER A 200 4.91 16.34 -49.47
N GLN A 201 5.06 15.08 -49.09
CA GLN A 201 4.42 14.44 -47.93
C GLN A 201 4.51 15.29 -46.62
N ASN A 202 5.52 16.12 -46.50
CA ASN A 202 5.81 16.94 -45.33
C ASN A 202 4.99 18.23 -45.22
N ASP A 203 4.64 18.87 -46.34
CA ASP A 203 3.82 20.09 -46.30
C ASP A 203 2.34 19.75 -46.06
N SER A 204 1.91 18.58 -46.45
CA SER A 204 0.60 18.00 -46.23
C SER A 204 0.36 17.69 -44.72
N ILE A 205 1.35 17.16 -44.00
CA ILE A 205 1.25 16.89 -42.57
C ILE A 205 1.11 18.20 -41.75
N TYR A 206 1.87 19.23 -42.14
CA TYR A 206 1.80 20.54 -41.49
C TYR A 206 0.45 21.20 -41.67
N ASN A 207 -0.07 21.21 -42.89
CA ASN A 207 -1.37 21.82 -43.19
C ASN A 207 -2.52 21.10 -42.48
N SER A 208 -2.46 19.76 -42.41
CA SER A 208 -3.41 18.96 -41.65
C SER A 208 -3.36 19.25 -40.17
N TYR A 209 -2.15 19.38 -39.59
CA TYR A 209 -1.96 19.76 -38.22
C TYR A 209 -2.61 21.09 -37.85
N ILE A 210 -2.37 22.15 -38.68
CA ILE A 210 -2.96 23.49 -38.46
C ILE A 210 -4.46 23.46 -38.56
N LEU A 211 -5.00 22.79 -39.59
CA LEU A 211 -6.44 22.68 -39.79
C LEU A 211 -7.13 21.95 -38.66
N ASN A 212 -6.60 20.79 -38.25
CA ASN A 212 -7.14 20.01 -37.14
C ASN A 212 -7.04 20.76 -35.79
N LYS A 213 -5.92 21.39 -35.52
CA LYS A 213 -5.74 22.21 -34.31
C LYS A 213 -6.76 23.36 -34.25
N PHE A 214 -7.03 23.98 -35.37
CA PHE A 214 -8.03 25.03 -35.45
C PHE A 214 -9.46 24.47 -35.30
N ALA A 215 -9.78 23.36 -35.96
CA ALA A 215 -11.08 22.71 -35.88
C ALA A 215 -11.41 22.25 -34.44
N ASN A 216 -10.42 21.75 -33.70
CA ASN A 216 -10.58 21.36 -32.31
C ASN A 216 -10.88 22.55 -31.37
N LYS A 217 -10.50 23.77 -31.78
CA LYS A 217 -10.76 24.99 -31.02
C LYS A 217 -12.03 25.72 -31.48
N CYS A 218 -12.43 25.58 -32.75
CA CYS A 218 -13.53 26.28 -33.33
C CYS A 218 -14.64 25.32 -33.71
N ASP A 219 -15.73 25.30 -32.94
CA ASP A 219 -16.87 24.41 -33.20
C ASP A 219 -17.52 24.67 -34.55
N LYS A 220 -17.54 25.95 -34.99
CA LYS A 220 -18.07 26.32 -36.32
C LYS A 220 -17.23 25.78 -37.46
N LEU A 221 -15.89 25.81 -37.33
CA LEU A 221 -15.04 25.17 -38.33
C LEU A 221 -15.21 23.65 -38.34
N ASN A 222 -15.32 23.05 -37.18
CA ASN A 222 -15.55 21.59 -37.06
C ASN A 222 -16.88 21.18 -37.72
N GLU A 223 -17.94 21.98 -37.54
CA GLU A 223 -19.22 21.83 -38.24
C GLU A 223 -19.07 22.02 -39.75
N ALA A 224 -18.39 23.09 -40.18
CA ALA A 224 -18.15 23.39 -41.57
C ALA A 224 -17.34 22.27 -42.26
N ILE A 225 -16.35 21.71 -41.64
CA ILE A 225 -15.58 20.56 -42.18
C ILE A 225 -16.49 19.35 -42.40
N LYS A 226 -17.40 19.06 -41.46
CA LYS A 226 -18.37 17.95 -41.62
C LYS A 226 -19.34 18.16 -42.78
N ILE A 227 -19.90 19.37 -42.90
CA ILE A 227 -20.79 19.71 -43.99
C ILE A 227 -20.04 19.69 -45.32
N GLN A 228 -18.84 20.28 -45.37
CA GLN A 228 -18.01 20.30 -46.58
C GLN A 228 -17.69 18.90 -47.10
N ARG A 229 -17.46 17.93 -46.23
CA ARG A 229 -17.22 16.55 -46.64
C ARG A 229 -18.42 15.81 -47.14
N ASN A 230 -19.59 16.02 -46.53
CA ASN A 230 -20.77 15.22 -46.80
C ASN A 230 -21.62 15.80 -47.96
N GLU A 231 -21.87 17.08 -47.95
CA GLU A 231 -22.84 17.76 -48.82
C GLU A 231 -22.19 18.91 -49.60
N GLY A 232 -21.08 19.43 -49.15
CA GLY A 232 -20.46 20.67 -49.59
C GLY A 232 -21.21 21.89 -49.08
N LEU A 233 -20.49 22.83 -48.51
CA LEU A 233 -21.07 24.12 -48.06
C LEU A 233 -21.74 24.89 -49.22
N SER A 234 -22.60 25.87 -48.84
CA SER A 234 -23.05 26.88 -49.75
C SER A 234 -21.87 27.71 -50.27
N GLU A 235 -22.01 28.35 -51.42
CA GLU A 235 -20.92 29.13 -52.00
C GLU A 235 -20.48 30.28 -51.09
N GLU A 236 -21.40 30.91 -50.38
CA GLU A 236 -21.14 32.00 -49.45
C GLU A 236 -20.39 31.55 -48.19
N GLU A 237 -20.80 30.43 -47.58
CA GLU A 237 -20.13 29.86 -46.43
C GLU A 237 -18.75 29.32 -46.80
N TRP A 238 -18.62 28.61 -47.90
CA TRP A 238 -17.36 28.12 -48.43
C TRP A 238 -16.37 29.28 -48.67
N PHE A 239 -16.87 30.35 -49.34
CA PHE A 239 -16.03 31.53 -49.61
C PHE A 239 -15.58 32.24 -48.34
N SER A 240 -16.44 32.31 -47.34
CA SER A 240 -16.11 32.84 -46.02
C SER A 240 -14.96 32.07 -45.38
N TRP A 241 -14.98 30.75 -45.40
CA TRP A 241 -13.90 29.93 -44.80
C TRP A 241 -12.58 30.00 -45.60
N ILE A 242 -12.62 29.95 -46.93
CA ILE A 242 -11.38 30.10 -47.71
C ILE A 242 -10.77 31.51 -47.53
N SER A 243 -11.63 32.55 -47.36
CA SER A 243 -11.15 33.90 -47.02
C SER A 243 -10.48 33.98 -45.65
N VAL A 244 -10.98 33.26 -44.64
CA VAL A 244 -10.36 33.15 -43.33
C VAL A 244 -8.96 32.55 -43.45
N PHE A 245 -8.80 31.44 -44.15
CA PHE A 245 -7.51 30.80 -44.36
C PHE A 245 -6.55 31.69 -45.18
N SER A 246 -7.05 32.26 -46.27
CA SER A 246 -6.24 33.11 -47.14
C SER A 246 -5.78 34.39 -46.47
N SER A 247 -6.62 35.03 -45.63
CA SER A 247 -6.24 36.22 -44.86
C SER A 247 -5.22 35.94 -43.79
N ALA A 248 -5.07 34.69 -43.36
CA ALA A 248 -3.99 34.24 -42.50
C ALA A 248 -2.71 33.86 -43.26
N GLY A 249 -2.69 33.96 -44.60
CA GLY A 249 -1.58 33.54 -45.44
C GLY A 249 -1.50 32.01 -45.65
N LEU A 250 -2.59 31.29 -45.37
CA LEU A 250 -2.64 29.81 -45.39
C LEU A 250 -3.42 29.28 -46.62
N HIS A 251 -2.97 29.67 -47.81
CA HIS A 251 -3.67 29.34 -49.09
C HIS A 251 -3.72 27.84 -49.35
N GLU A 252 -2.69 27.06 -48.94
CA GLU A 252 -2.70 25.61 -49.09
C GLU A 252 -3.73 24.94 -48.18
N ILE A 253 -3.97 25.50 -46.99
CA ILE A 253 -5.04 25.03 -46.11
C ILE A 253 -6.43 25.39 -46.71
N ALA A 254 -6.56 26.56 -47.35
CA ALA A 254 -7.76 26.92 -48.09
C ALA A 254 -8.05 25.92 -49.23
N ARG A 255 -7.05 25.52 -50.00
CA ARG A 255 -7.17 24.45 -51.02
C ARG A 255 -7.54 23.11 -50.39
N MET A 256 -6.84 22.69 -49.34
CA MET A 256 -7.13 21.45 -48.68
C MET A 256 -8.56 21.38 -48.10
N PHE A 257 -8.99 22.47 -47.48
CA PHE A 257 -10.39 22.58 -47.00
C PHE A 257 -11.40 22.51 -48.15
N SER A 258 -11.14 23.20 -49.24
CA SER A 258 -12.01 23.18 -50.45
C SER A 258 -12.08 21.79 -51.06
N CYS A 259 -10.98 21.07 -51.19
CA CYS A 259 -10.87 19.69 -51.69
C CYS A 259 -11.57 18.63 -50.82
N LEU A 260 -12.06 18.97 -49.61
CA LEU A 260 -12.87 18.05 -48.80
C LEU A 260 -14.23 17.74 -49.48
N SER A 261 -14.69 18.59 -50.37
CA SER A 261 -15.93 18.39 -51.15
C SER A 261 -15.60 18.01 -52.58
N ASN A 262 -16.43 17.15 -53.15
CA ASN A 262 -16.40 16.82 -54.57
C ASN A 262 -16.91 17.95 -55.47
N LYS A 263 -17.39 19.06 -54.90
CA LYS A 263 -17.75 20.32 -55.62
C LYS A 263 -16.50 21.17 -55.93
N HIS A 264 -15.32 20.80 -55.45
CA HIS A 264 -14.09 21.52 -55.76
C HIS A 264 -13.74 21.35 -57.25
N ASP A 265 -13.52 22.45 -57.95
CA ASP A 265 -13.30 22.56 -59.41
C ASP A 265 -12.25 23.63 -59.74
N GLU A 266 -11.98 23.84 -61.04
CA GLU A 266 -11.08 24.88 -61.53
C GLU A 266 -11.49 26.31 -61.13
N ARG A 267 -12.79 26.57 -60.93
CA ARG A 267 -13.27 27.85 -60.44
C ARG A 267 -12.95 28.06 -58.98
N SER A 268 -13.01 27.01 -58.18
CA SER A 268 -12.61 27.04 -56.79
C SER A 268 -11.12 27.35 -56.65
N GLU A 269 -10.25 26.71 -57.48
CA GLU A 269 -8.82 27.03 -57.51
C GLU A 269 -8.56 28.48 -57.96
N SER A 270 -9.20 28.91 -59.03
CA SER A 270 -9.05 30.28 -59.52
C SER A 270 -9.43 31.35 -58.51
N ARG A 271 -10.46 31.09 -57.67
CA ARG A 271 -10.85 31.96 -56.56
C ARG A 271 -9.86 32.00 -55.43
N ILE A 272 -9.29 30.88 -55.08
CA ILE A 272 -8.24 30.81 -54.04
C ILE A 272 -6.99 31.53 -54.53
N ASP A 273 -6.58 31.32 -55.78
CA ASP A 273 -5.47 32.04 -56.43
C ASP A 273 -5.68 33.56 -56.49
N LYS A 274 -6.90 33.99 -56.77
CA LYS A 274 -7.28 35.41 -56.71
C LYS A 274 -7.15 36.01 -55.32
N LEU A 275 -7.58 35.28 -54.25
CA LEU A 275 -7.41 35.71 -52.87
C LEU A 275 -5.94 35.74 -52.47
N GLN A 276 -5.10 34.89 -53.05
CA GLN A 276 -3.65 34.91 -52.86
C GLN A 276 -2.99 36.13 -53.48
N LEU A 277 -3.43 36.53 -54.66
CA LEU A 277 -2.87 37.69 -55.45
C LEU A 277 -3.37 39.03 -54.94
N GLU A 278 -4.68 39.17 -54.71
CA GLU A 278 -5.34 40.43 -54.36
C GLU A 278 -5.44 40.65 -52.82
N GLY A 279 -5.17 39.66 -52.04
CA GLY A 279 -5.36 39.65 -50.59
C GLY A 279 -6.79 39.38 -50.18
N ALA A 280 -6.94 38.68 -49.01
CA ALA A 280 -8.26 38.38 -48.46
C ALA A 280 -8.53 39.27 -47.22
N TYR A 281 -9.77 39.64 -47.00
CA TYR A 281 -10.19 40.36 -45.81
C TYR A 281 -10.50 39.38 -44.68
N PRO A 282 -10.11 39.71 -43.42
CA PRO A 282 -10.43 38.87 -42.28
C PRO A 282 -11.94 38.85 -42.01
N ILE A 283 -12.53 37.66 -42.03
CA ILE A 283 -13.95 37.45 -41.74
C ILE A 283 -14.18 37.47 -40.24
N ARG A 284 -15.26 38.12 -39.79
CA ARG A 284 -15.65 38.18 -38.38
C ARG A 284 -16.31 36.86 -37.93
N CYS A 285 -16.12 36.47 -36.69
CA CYS A 285 -16.79 35.30 -36.13
C CYS A 285 -18.33 35.37 -36.20
N THR A 286 -18.90 36.54 -36.02
CA THR A 286 -20.36 36.79 -36.18
C THR A 286 -20.84 36.51 -37.60
N THR A 287 -20.04 36.83 -38.61
CA THR A 287 -20.34 36.53 -40.02
C THR A 287 -20.37 35.03 -40.32
N LEU A 288 -19.58 34.26 -39.58
CA LEU A 288 -19.57 32.77 -39.63
C LEU A 288 -20.67 32.14 -38.78
N GLY A 289 -21.62 32.91 -38.27
CA GLY A 289 -22.72 32.45 -37.44
C GLY A 289 -22.28 31.93 -36.07
N CYS A 290 -21.23 32.49 -35.50
CA CYS A 290 -20.73 32.09 -34.20
C CYS A 290 -21.37 32.93 -33.09
N ASP A 291 -22.26 32.32 -32.30
CA ASP A 291 -22.96 32.97 -31.18
C ASP A 291 -22.16 32.80 -29.85
N CYS A 292 -21.11 32.00 -29.87
CA CYS A 292 -20.35 31.64 -28.68
C CYS A 292 -19.20 32.63 -28.33
N CYS A 293 -19.07 33.71 -29.10
CA CYS A 293 -17.99 34.66 -28.87
C CYS A 293 -18.32 35.67 -27.77
N ASP A 294 -18.32 35.16 -26.53
CA ASP A 294 -17.83 35.99 -25.44
C ASP A 294 -16.32 36.19 -25.68
N ILE A 295 -15.94 37.48 -25.87
CA ILE A 295 -14.62 37.99 -26.34
C ILE A 295 -13.40 37.35 -25.65
N THR A 296 -13.59 36.59 -24.56
CA THR A 296 -12.53 36.03 -23.73
C THR A 296 -12.30 34.53 -23.90
N SER A 297 -13.21 33.76 -24.47
CA SER A 297 -13.16 32.30 -24.47
C SER A 297 -12.49 31.64 -25.65
N CYS A 298 -12.65 32.15 -26.88
CA CYS A 298 -12.14 31.50 -28.10
C CYS A 298 -10.76 31.98 -28.55
N TYR A 299 -10.49 33.27 -28.63
CA TYR A 299 -9.28 33.76 -29.32
C TYR A 299 -8.45 34.81 -28.55
N GLY A 300 -8.90 35.30 -27.41
CA GLY A 300 -8.27 36.38 -26.67
C GLY A 300 -8.56 37.78 -27.29
N LYS A 301 -8.37 38.83 -26.49
CA LYS A 301 -8.56 40.22 -26.95
C LYS A 301 -7.47 40.58 -27.96
N VAL A 302 -7.87 41.03 -29.14
CA VAL A 302 -6.99 41.71 -30.13
C VAL A 302 -7.28 43.20 -30.13
N ASN A 303 -6.31 43.98 -29.69
CA ASN A 303 -6.36 45.44 -29.95
C ASN A 303 -5.85 45.67 -31.38
N TYR A 304 -6.76 46.02 -32.26
CA TYR A 304 -6.41 46.58 -33.55
C TYR A 304 -6.18 48.10 -33.37
N ASN A 305 -4.92 48.52 -33.22
CA ASN A 305 -4.49 49.92 -33.05
C ASN A 305 -4.81 50.85 -34.22
N LYS A 306 -5.56 50.43 -35.22
CA LYS A 306 -5.89 51.23 -36.43
C LYS A 306 -7.35 51.54 -36.61
N TYR A 307 -8.23 50.86 -35.94
CA TYR A 307 -9.71 51.13 -35.99
C TYR A 307 -10.24 50.79 -34.58
N GLU A 308 -10.89 51.74 -33.96
CA GLU A 308 -11.41 51.66 -32.59
C GLU A 308 -12.45 50.52 -32.32
N GLU A 309 -12.63 49.61 -33.25
CA GLU A 309 -13.52 48.44 -33.07
C GLU A 309 -12.77 47.14 -32.75
N ILE A 310 -13.11 46.57 -31.62
CA ILE A 310 -12.66 45.23 -31.21
C ILE A 310 -13.48 44.21 -32.02
N THR A 311 -12.87 43.59 -33.04
CA THR A 311 -13.52 42.54 -33.85
C THR A 311 -12.86 41.20 -33.60
N ASN A 312 -13.69 40.19 -33.30
CA ASN A 312 -13.23 38.81 -33.20
C ASN A 312 -13.21 38.20 -34.61
N SER A 313 -12.04 37.70 -35.00
CA SER A 313 -11.85 36.94 -36.23
C SER A 313 -11.03 35.66 -35.96
N PRO A 314 -11.41 34.52 -36.57
CA PRO A 314 -10.63 33.29 -36.52
C PRO A 314 -9.19 33.45 -37.03
N VAL A 315 -8.97 34.44 -37.92
CA VAL A 315 -7.63 34.75 -38.49
C VAL A 315 -6.59 35.01 -37.44
N THR A 316 -6.96 35.64 -36.33
CA THR A 316 -6.03 35.93 -35.24
C THR A 316 -5.46 34.67 -34.59
N TYR A 317 -6.29 33.67 -34.39
CA TYR A 317 -5.82 32.39 -33.83
C TYR A 317 -4.99 31.63 -34.87
N LEU A 318 -5.42 31.59 -36.10
CA LEU A 318 -4.68 30.96 -37.21
C LEU A 318 -3.32 31.57 -37.42
N SER A 319 -3.19 32.92 -37.48
CA SER A 319 -1.88 33.58 -37.55
C SER A 319 -0.97 33.25 -36.39
N LYS A 320 -1.54 33.06 -35.20
CA LYS A 320 -0.78 32.67 -34.01
C LYS A 320 -0.22 31.25 -34.12
N ILE A 321 -1.03 30.27 -34.55
CA ILE A 321 -0.61 28.89 -34.66
C ILE A 321 0.25 28.59 -35.89
N SER A 322 0.08 29.35 -37.00
CA SER A 322 0.83 29.20 -38.25
C SER A 322 2.24 29.85 -38.20
N ASN A 323 2.51 30.73 -37.22
CA ASN A 323 3.82 31.38 -37.09
C ASN A 323 4.93 30.42 -36.59
N ILE A 324 4.57 29.24 -36.12
CA ILE A 324 5.53 28.24 -35.65
C ILE A 324 5.48 27.05 -36.60
N VAL A 325 6.53 26.90 -37.39
CA VAL A 325 6.68 25.77 -38.32
C VAL A 325 7.06 24.53 -37.51
N PRO A 326 6.28 23.43 -37.55
CA PRO A 326 6.66 22.19 -36.89
C PRO A 326 7.82 21.49 -37.60
N PRO A 327 8.48 20.51 -36.98
CA PRO A 327 9.54 19.73 -37.61
C PRO A 327 8.98 18.91 -38.78
N LYS A 328 9.75 18.85 -39.87
CA LYS A 328 9.36 18.07 -41.06
C LYS A 328 9.66 16.57 -40.96
N ASP A 329 10.39 16.14 -39.97
CA ASP A 329 10.76 14.75 -39.77
C ASP A 329 9.56 13.92 -39.38
N PRO A 330 9.24 12.80 -40.06
CA PRO A 330 8.11 11.93 -39.80
C PRO A 330 8.06 11.38 -38.33
N ILE A 331 9.23 11.33 -37.67
CA ILE A 331 9.30 10.90 -36.25
C ILE A 331 8.43 11.73 -35.30
N TYR A 332 8.14 12.98 -35.68
CA TYR A 332 7.30 13.89 -34.90
C TYR A 332 5.80 13.82 -35.25
N SER A 333 5.41 13.04 -36.26
CA SER A 333 4.01 13.03 -36.75
C SER A 333 2.99 12.67 -35.68
N ASP A 334 3.26 11.60 -34.94
CA ASP A 334 2.35 11.12 -33.89
C ASP A 334 2.32 12.04 -32.67
N ILE A 335 3.44 12.67 -32.37
CA ILE A 335 3.54 13.64 -31.28
C ILE A 335 2.77 14.91 -31.63
N LEU A 336 2.90 15.39 -32.88
CA LEU A 336 2.19 16.57 -33.38
C LEU A 336 0.67 16.37 -33.30
N LYS A 337 0.15 15.18 -33.65
CA LYS A 337 -1.27 14.85 -33.47
C LYS A 337 -1.70 14.98 -31.99
N LYS A 338 -0.88 14.51 -31.05
CA LYS A 338 -1.18 14.68 -29.62
C LYS A 338 -1.15 16.17 -29.20
N PHE A 339 -0.27 16.99 -29.80
CA PHE A 339 -0.22 18.43 -29.54
C PHE A 339 -1.38 19.23 -30.15
N GLU A 340 -2.18 18.67 -31.07
CA GLU A 340 -3.39 19.30 -31.58
C GLU A 340 -4.35 19.74 -30.47
N ASN A 341 -4.42 18.94 -29.39
CA ASN A 341 -5.28 19.21 -28.24
C ASN A 341 -4.62 20.09 -27.15
N ILE A 342 -3.39 20.55 -27.35
CA ILE A 342 -2.67 21.41 -26.40
C ILE A 342 -2.69 22.86 -26.89
N GLU A 343 -3.40 23.76 -26.20
CA GLU A 343 -3.69 25.12 -26.71
C GLU A 343 -2.46 26.03 -26.74
N ASP A 344 -1.68 26.08 -25.66
CA ASP A 344 -0.62 27.07 -25.44
C ASP A 344 0.78 26.62 -25.88
N TYR A 345 0.94 25.36 -26.33
CA TYR A 345 2.24 24.80 -26.65
C TYR A 345 2.27 24.00 -27.95
N THR A 346 3.45 23.95 -28.58
CA THR A 346 3.70 23.12 -29.77
C THR A 346 5.20 22.75 -29.86
N ILE A 347 5.58 22.10 -30.96
CA ILE A 347 6.96 21.74 -31.29
C ILE A 347 7.42 22.58 -32.47
N ASP A 348 8.59 23.23 -32.37
CA ASP A 348 9.17 24.05 -33.46
C ASP A 348 9.94 23.21 -34.48
N LYS A 349 10.41 23.82 -35.55
CA LYS A 349 11.16 23.18 -36.64
C LYS A 349 12.41 22.41 -36.24
N LYS A 350 12.94 22.69 -35.04
CA LYS A 350 14.11 21.99 -34.47
C LYS A 350 13.73 20.81 -33.59
N GLY A 351 12.44 20.62 -33.30
CA GLY A 351 11.97 19.58 -32.38
C GLY A 351 11.89 20.04 -30.91
N ARG A 352 12.04 21.35 -30.64
CA ARG A 352 11.97 21.90 -29.29
C ARG A 352 10.52 22.21 -28.91
N VAL A 353 10.18 22.01 -27.66
CA VAL A 353 8.88 22.42 -27.12
C VAL A 353 8.89 23.93 -26.91
N VAL A 354 7.90 24.62 -27.48
CA VAL A 354 7.76 26.07 -27.42
C VAL A 354 6.36 26.47 -26.98
N ALA A 355 6.27 27.59 -26.24
CA ALA A 355 5.00 28.21 -25.91
C ALA A 355 4.62 29.26 -26.95
N TYR A 356 3.34 29.29 -27.33
CA TYR A 356 2.85 30.34 -28.26
C TYR A 356 3.04 31.74 -27.64
N PRO A 357 3.36 32.74 -28.47
CA PRO A 357 3.47 34.13 -28.01
C PRO A 357 2.16 34.64 -27.40
N LYS A 358 2.25 35.36 -26.28
CA LYS A 358 1.11 36.07 -25.68
C LYS A 358 1.32 37.57 -25.90
N GLY A 359 0.49 38.17 -26.80
CA GLY A 359 0.66 39.53 -27.27
C GLY A 359 1.97 39.70 -28.03
N ASP A 360 2.68 40.79 -27.82
CA ASP A 360 3.94 41.12 -28.53
C ASP A 360 5.18 40.44 -27.95
N LYS A 361 5.02 39.48 -27.03
CA LYS A 361 6.14 38.76 -26.44
C LYS A 361 6.77 37.77 -27.43
N PRO A 362 8.11 37.61 -27.42
CA PRO A 362 8.77 36.65 -28.28
C PRO A 362 8.40 35.22 -27.95
N LEU A 363 8.61 34.33 -28.94
CA LEU A 363 8.47 32.88 -28.77
C LEU A 363 9.32 32.40 -27.59
N ARG A 364 8.70 31.64 -26.65
CA ARG A 364 9.39 31.13 -25.48
C ARG A 364 9.71 29.65 -25.68
N ILE A 365 10.99 29.29 -25.65
CA ILE A 365 11.43 27.90 -25.64
C ILE A 365 11.21 27.33 -24.23
N VAL A 366 10.52 26.21 -24.14
CA VAL A 366 10.23 25.50 -22.90
C VAL A 366 11.33 24.49 -22.59
N SER A 367 11.60 23.59 -23.55
CA SER A 367 12.63 22.54 -23.45
C SER A 367 13.19 22.19 -24.83
N ASN A 368 14.40 21.61 -24.87
CA ASN A 368 14.97 21.09 -26.11
C ASN A 368 14.57 19.63 -26.37
N PHE A 369 13.62 19.10 -25.64
CA PHE A 369 13.08 17.73 -25.76
C PHE A 369 11.57 17.73 -25.48
N VAL A 370 10.93 16.65 -25.92
CA VAL A 370 9.53 16.35 -25.57
C VAL A 370 9.47 15.04 -24.81
N ILE A 371 8.69 14.99 -23.73
CA ILE A 371 8.36 13.77 -23.00
C ILE A 371 7.12 13.14 -23.65
N VAL A 372 7.22 11.89 -24.02
CA VAL A 372 6.12 11.14 -24.63
C VAL A 372 5.69 10.03 -23.68
N PRO A 373 4.58 10.19 -22.97
CA PRO A 373 4.01 9.15 -22.15
C PRO A 373 3.46 8.01 -23.01
N GLU A 374 3.78 6.76 -22.65
CA GLU A 374 3.31 5.57 -23.35
C GLU A 374 2.21 4.85 -22.55
N LYS A 375 2.48 4.62 -21.25
CA LYS A 375 1.64 3.76 -20.41
C LYS A 375 1.73 4.20 -18.95
N GLN A 376 0.63 4.13 -18.23
CA GLN A 376 0.61 4.24 -16.78
C GLN A 376 0.64 2.84 -16.17
N ILE A 377 1.53 2.61 -15.20
CA ILE A 377 1.65 1.35 -14.47
C ILE A 377 1.25 1.63 -13.01
N ILE A 378 0.31 0.86 -12.51
CA ILE A 378 -0.08 0.90 -11.09
C ILE A 378 0.51 -0.36 -10.45
N ARG A 379 1.56 -0.19 -9.63
CA ARG A 379 2.13 -1.27 -8.81
C ARG A 379 1.26 -1.46 -7.58
N ASP A 380 0.66 -2.63 -7.45
CA ASP A 380 -0.23 -3.01 -6.35
C ASP A 380 0.43 -4.13 -5.54
N ASP A 381 0.79 -3.85 -4.28
CA ASP A 381 1.38 -4.85 -3.39
C ASP A 381 0.35 -5.48 -2.42
N GLY A 382 -0.94 -5.22 -2.68
CA GLY A 382 -2.08 -5.71 -1.90
C GLY A 382 -2.45 -4.86 -0.68
N GLU A 383 -1.65 -3.85 -0.32
CA GLU A 383 -1.95 -2.86 0.73
C GLU A 383 -1.87 -1.43 0.18
N GLU A 384 -0.89 -1.15 -0.67
CA GLU A 384 -0.65 0.16 -1.26
C GLU A 384 -0.56 0.05 -2.78
N LYS A 385 -0.94 1.14 -3.45
CA LYS A 385 -0.83 1.29 -4.90
C LYS A 385 0.08 2.44 -5.21
N GLU A 386 1.16 2.15 -5.93
CA GLU A 386 2.10 3.16 -6.40
C GLU A 386 1.95 3.35 -7.91
N GLY A 387 1.81 4.61 -8.32
CA GLY A 387 1.72 4.96 -9.73
C GLY A 387 3.11 5.17 -10.33
N GLU A 388 3.39 4.51 -11.43
CA GLU A 388 4.52 4.77 -12.31
C GLU A 388 4.02 5.14 -13.70
N ILE A 389 4.85 5.83 -14.46
CA ILE A 389 4.57 6.14 -15.86
C ILE A 389 5.77 5.71 -16.70
N LEU A 390 5.50 4.97 -17.75
CA LEU A 390 6.48 4.64 -18.78
C LEU A 390 6.52 5.78 -19.77
N VAL A 391 7.69 6.41 -19.92
CA VAL A 391 7.91 7.52 -20.83
C VAL A 391 9.13 7.25 -21.72
N HIS A 392 9.10 7.78 -22.92
CA HIS A 392 10.31 8.01 -23.71
C HIS A 392 10.37 9.49 -24.11
N GLY A 393 11.43 9.91 -24.77
CA GLY A 393 11.53 11.28 -25.22
C GLY A 393 12.08 11.38 -26.64
N LEU A 394 11.91 12.57 -27.21
CA LEU A 394 12.62 13.00 -28.40
C LEU A 394 13.39 14.27 -28.08
N LEU A 395 14.70 14.26 -28.33
CA LEU A 395 15.55 15.43 -28.25
C LEU A 395 15.40 16.28 -29.51
N GLU A 396 15.77 17.54 -29.46
CA GLU A 396 15.85 18.36 -30.65
C GLU A 396 16.76 17.72 -31.72
N GLY A 397 16.30 17.75 -32.97
CA GLY A 397 16.96 17.04 -34.05
C GLY A 397 16.51 15.59 -34.26
N GLY A 398 15.55 15.07 -33.43
CA GLY A 398 14.89 13.78 -33.64
C GLY A 398 15.59 12.59 -32.97
N GLU A 399 16.63 12.81 -32.17
CA GLU A 399 17.26 11.76 -31.39
C GLU A 399 16.31 11.18 -30.34
N LYS A 400 16.17 9.85 -30.29
CA LYS A 400 15.31 9.16 -29.33
C LYS A 400 16.00 9.01 -27.97
N LEU A 401 15.34 9.49 -26.93
CA LEU A 401 15.71 9.21 -25.55
C LEU A 401 15.11 7.88 -25.10
N GLN A 402 15.88 7.13 -24.32
CA GLN A 402 15.49 5.78 -23.91
C GLN A 402 14.16 5.75 -23.14
N LYS A 403 13.47 4.60 -23.19
CA LYS A 403 12.29 4.35 -22.37
C LYS A 403 12.69 4.26 -20.90
N VAL A 404 11.93 4.93 -20.05
CA VAL A 404 12.15 4.98 -18.60
C VAL A 404 10.81 4.84 -17.89
N SER A 405 10.73 3.92 -16.92
CA SER A 405 9.67 3.92 -15.91
C SER A 405 10.07 4.88 -14.79
N THR A 406 9.16 5.72 -14.39
CA THR A 406 9.38 6.71 -13.32
C THR A 406 8.14 6.87 -12.45
N GLY A 407 8.33 6.96 -11.15
CA GLY A 407 7.23 7.21 -10.21
C GLY A 407 6.59 8.58 -10.44
N THR A 408 5.30 8.69 -10.14
CA THR A 408 4.53 9.94 -10.31
C THR A 408 5.16 11.13 -9.59
N ASN A 409 5.78 10.92 -8.43
CA ASN A 409 6.50 11.98 -7.70
C ASN A 409 7.74 12.48 -8.47
N SER A 410 8.51 11.57 -9.09
CA SER A 410 9.67 11.91 -9.91
C SER A 410 9.26 12.61 -11.21
N LEU A 411 8.11 12.23 -11.78
CA LEU A 411 7.51 12.96 -12.90
C LEU A 411 7.16 14.39 -12.51
N MET A 412 6.59 14.61 -11.33
CA MET A 412 6.24 15.94 -10.84
C MET A 412 7.47 16.84 -10.67
N ASN A 413 8.58 16.27 -10.22
CA ASN A 413 9.85 16.98 -10.03
C ASN A 413 10.74 17.01 -11.28
N LEU A 414 10.42 16.23 -12.32
CA LEU A 414 11.21 16.05 -13.54
C LEU A 414 12.67 15.61 -13.29
N GLU A 415 12.89 14.93 -12.16
CA GLU A 415 14.22 14.50 -11.73
C GLU A 415 14.80 13.42 -12.65
N PHE A 416 13.95 12.56 -13.20
CA PHE A 416 14.36 11.49 -14.14
C PHE A 416 15.02 12.03 -15.41
N VAL A 417 14.72 13.27 -15.84
CA VAL A 417 15.33 13.89 -17.02
C VAL A 417 16.85 13.92 -16.89
N SER A 418 17.38 14.37 -15.75
CA SER A 418 18.81 14.41 -15.52
C SER A 418 19.40 13.09 -15.06
N THR A 419 18.67 12.33 -14.24
CA THR A 419 19.20 11.08 -13.64
C THR A 419 19.16 9.89 -14.60
N LYS A 420 18.23 9.87 -15.57
CA LYS A 420 18.06 8.76 -16.52
C LYS A 420 18.46 9.09 -17.94
N TRP A 421 18.18 10.32 -18.41
CA TRP A 421 18.50 10.75 -19.78
C TRP A 421 19.81 11.52 -19.88
N GLY A 422 20.40 11.93 -18.75
CA GLY A 422 21.68 12.61 -18.70
C GLY A 422 21.56 14.13 -18.88
N ILE A 423 22.63 14.75 -19.38
CA ILE A 423 22.79 16.22 -19.41
C ILE A 423 22.34 16.89 -20.72
N ALA A 424 22.17 16.12 -21.80
CA ALA A 424 21.78 16.67 -23.10
C ALA A 424 20.34 17.24 -23.12
N PRO A 425 19.34 16.58 -22.53
CA PRO A 425 18.01 17.17 -22.38
C PRO A 425 18.03 18.28 -21.31
N TYR A 426 17.55 19.46 -21.68
CA TYR A 426 17.41 20.57 -20.72
C TYR A 426 16.06 21.27 -20.82
N ILE A 427 15.61 21.81 -19.69
CA ILE A 427 14.48 22.72 -19.60
C ILE A 427 15.04 24.13 -19.52
N SER A 428 14.52 25.04 -20.35
CA SER A 428 14.95 26.45 -20.36
C SER A 428 14.78 27.08 -18.99
N ALA A 429 15.67 28.00 -18.63
CA ALA A 429 15.67 28.63 -17.30
C ALA A 429 14.29 29.23 -16.91
N GLY A 430 13.94 29.11 -15.64
CA GLY A 430 12.73 29.67 -15.05
C GLY A 430 11.71 28.61 -14.62
N THR A 431 11.06 28.85 -13.48
CA THR A 431 10.05 27.96 -12.89
C THR A 431 8.86 27.71 -13.82
N VAL A 432 8.47 28.72 -14.62
CA VAL A 432 7.36 28.62 -15.59
C VAL A 432 7.64 27.55 -16.65
N ASN A 433 8.88 27.38 -17.10
CA ASN A 433 9.21 26.36 -18.12
C ASN A 433 9.16 24.94 -17.55
N ARG A 434 9.60 24.78 -16.31
CA ARG A 434 9.49 23.50 -15.58
C ARG A 434 8.03 23.10 -15.40
N GLU A 435 7.20 24.03 -14.94
CA GLU A 435 5.75 23.81 -14.81
C GLU A 435 5.07 23.54 -16.17
N SER A 436 5.50 24.27 -17.22
CA SER A 436 5.00 24.01 -18.58
C SER A 436 5.32 22.59 -19.03
N THR A 437 6.56 22.14 -18.84
CA THR A 437 6.98 20.75 -19.19
C THR A 437 6.13 19.72 -18.46
N ARG A 438 5.89 19.90 -17.15
CA ARG A 438 5.04 19.04 -16.35
C ARG A 438 3.61 19.01 -16.88
N ILE A 439 3.00 20.19 -17.11
CA ILE A 439 1.61 20.30 -17.59
C ILE A 439 1.46 19.65 -18.97
N ILE A 440 2.40 19.90 -19.89
CA ILE A 440 2.40 19.26 -21.22
C ILE A 440 2.44 17.74 -21.09
N THR A 441 3.34 17.21 -20.28
CA THR A 441 3.44 15.76 -20.05
C THR A 441 2.13 15.19 -19.52
N GLN A 442 1.49 15.85 -18.55
CA GLN A 442 0.19 15.43 -18.02
C GLN A 442 -0.94 15.50 -19.06
N GLN A 443 -0.91 16.52 -19.93
CA GLN A 443 -1.91 16.62 -21.01
C GLN A 443 -1.71 15.53 -22.06
N LEU A 444 -0.46 15.19 -22.40
CA LEU A 444 -0.13 14.09 -23.29
C LEU A 444 -0.47 12.70 -22.70
N SER A 445 -0.60 12.61 -21.37
CA SER A 445 -0.93 11.37 -20.65
C SER A 445 -2.45 11.10 -20.55
N ARG A 446 -3.33 11.97 -21.02
CA ARG A 446 -4.80 11.88 -20.77
C ARG A 446 -5.44 10.57 -21.26
N ASN A 447 -4.93 9.99 -22.32
CA ASN A 447 -5.52 8.83 -23.00
C ASN A 447 -4.52 7.66 -23.13
N ILE A 448 -3.51 7.59 -22.24
CA ILE A 448 -2.60 6.45 -22.24
C ILE A 448 -3.23 5.26 -21.55
N GLU A 449 -2.83 4.08 -21.96
CA GLU A 449 -3.24 2.83 -21.34
C GLU A 449 -2.79 2.77 -19.88
N THR A 450 -3.67 2.27 -19.00
CA THR A 450 -3.34 2.02 -17.61
C THR A 450 -3.28 0.51 -17.39
N GLU A 451 -2.16 0.02 -16.88
CA GLU A 451 -1.91 -1.37 -16.53
C GLU A 451 -1.71 -1.51 -15.05
N VAL A 452 -2.29 -2.54 -14.46
CA VAL A 452 -2.04 -2.92 -13.07
C VAL A 452 -1.02 -4.05 -13.06
N THR A 453 0.08 -3.86 -12.33
CA THR A 453 1.11 -4.86 -12.08
C THR A 453 1.12 -5.20 -10.60
N TYR A 454 0.79 -6.44 -10.28
CA TYR A 454 0.82 -6.91 -8.90
C TYR A 454 2.24 -7.28 -8.49
N THR A 455 2.62 -6.93 -7.26
CA THR A 455 3.96 -7.16 -6.72
C THR A 455 3.96 -8.10 -5.51
N HIS A 456 2.93 -8.93 -5.36
CA HIS A 456 2.78 -9.91 -4.29
C HIS A 456 2.16 -11.21 -4.80
N LEU A 457 2.28 -12.29 -4.03
CA LEU A 457 1.60 -13.56 -4.25
C LEU A 457 0.23 -13.59 -3.56
N GLY A 458 -0.56 -14.63 -3.87
CA GLY A 458 -1.78 -14.95 -3.13
C GLY A 458 -3.02 -14.18 -3.59
N TRP A 459 -4.04 -14.14 -2.73
CA TRP A 459 -5.34 -13.63 -3.08
C TRP A 459 -5.38 -12.10 -3.26
N THR A 460 -6.02 -11.68 -4.33
CA THR A 460 -6.44 -10.29 -4.56
C THR A 460 -7.80 -10.28 -5.26
N ARG A 461 -8.37 -9.10 -5.45
CA ARG A 461 -9.56 -8.93 -6.29
C ARG A 461 -9.17 -8.13 -7.53
N ASP A 462 -9.64 -8.62 -8.68
CA ASP A 462 -9.48 -7.90 -9.94
C ASP A 462 -10.39 -6.66 -9.99
N TRP A 463 -10.36 -5.93 -11.08
CA TRP A 463 -11.17 -4.72 -11.28
C TRP A 463 -12.70 -4.99 -11.39
N GLU A 464 -13.10 -6.24 -11.67
CA GLU A 464 -14.48 -6.70 -11.67
C GLU A 464 -14.94 -7.15 -10.27
N GLY A 465 -14.00 -7.26 -9.30
CA GLY A 465 -14.27 -7.73 -7.95
C GLY A 465 -14.14 -9.24 -7.76
N ASN A 466 -13.73 -9.99 -8.81
CA ASN A 466 -13.53 -11.43 -8.72
C ASN A 466 -12.28 -11.76 -7.88
N LEU A 467 -12.38 -12.81 -7.08
CA LEU A 467 -11.27 -13.30 -6.28
C LEU A 467 -10.30 -14.08 -7.18
N ILE A 468 -9.06 -13.60 -7.29
CA ILE A 468 -7.99 -14.23 -8.08
C ILE A 468 -6.79 -14.52 -7.19
N TYR A 469 -6.03 -15.58 -7.52
CA TYR A 469 -4.81 -15.96 -6.80
C TYR A 469 -3.60 -15.74 -7.67
N LEU A 470 -2.68 -14.89 -7.21
CA LEU A 470 -1.48 -14.47 -7.93
C LEU A 470 -0.33 -15.46 -7.73
N HIS A 471 0.39 -15.74 -8.79
CA HIS A 471 1.68 -16.43 -8.81
C HIS A 471 2.66 -15.67 -9.73
N SER A 472 3.93 -16.05 -9.79
CA SER A 472 4.97 -15.27 -10.46
C SER A 472 4.73 -15.00 -11.97
N GLU A 473 3.92 -15.79 -12.64
CA GLU A 473 3.61 -15.62 -14.07
C GLU A 473 2.18 -15.16 -14.35
N GLY A 474 1.44 -14.67 -13.34
CA GLY A 474 0.08 -14.20 -13.54
C GLY A 474 -0.87 -14.61 -12.41
N ALA A 475 -2.11 -14.95 -12.75
CA ALA A 475 -3.11 -15.41 -11.80
C ALA A 475 -3.76 -16.71 -12.23
N VAL A 476 -4.17 -17.51 -11.26
CA VAL A 476 -4.86 -18.77 -11.53
C VAL A 476 -6.10 -18.54 -12.37
N GLY A 477 -6.15 -19.15 -13.56
CA GLY A 477 -7.25 -19.04 -14.51
C GLY A 477 -7.29 -17.74 -15.34
N ARG A 478 -6.28 -16.86 -15.22
CA ARG A 478 -6.18 -15.58 -15.95
C ARG A 478 -4.76 -15.36 -16.46
N SER A 479 -4.61 -15.16 -17.77
CA SER A 479 -3.32 -14.88 -18.43
C SER A 479 -3.08 -13.39 -18.70
N ASP A 480 -4.07 -12.55 -18.48
CA ASP A 480 -4.05 -11.11 -18.71
C ASP A 480 -3.61 -10.29 -17.48
N ILE A 481 -3.21 -10.96 -16.41
CA ILE A 481 -2.77 -10.35 -15.15
C ILE A 481 -1.24 -10.30 -15.11
N ASN A 482 -0.70 -9.08 -14.94
CA ASN A 482 0.73 -8.87 -14.82
C ASN A 482 1.17 -8.95 -13.36
N VAL A 483 2.18 -9.77 -13.12
CA VAL A 483 2.81 -9.95 -11.81
C VAL A 483 4.32 -9.73 -11.96
N ASP A 484 4.87 -8.82 -11.16
CA ASP A 484 6.31 -8.50 -11.13
C ASP A 484 6.84 -8.75 -9.71
N ILE A 485 7.45 -9.89 -9.51
CA ILE A 485 7.94 -10.35 -8.21
C ILE A 485 9.46 -10.45 -8.24
N ASN A 486 10.08 -10.18 -7.09
CA ASN A 486 11.49 -10.35 -6.83
C ASN A 486 11.99 -11.75 -7.31
N GLU A 487 13.19 -11.80 -7.91
CA GLU A 487 13.81 -13.02 -8.44
C GLU A 487 13.75 -14.21 -7.47
N ASN A 488 13.91 -13.98 -6.17
CA ASN A 488 13.87 -15.03 -5.14
C ASN A 488 12.49 -15.70 -5.00
N LEU A 489 11.41 -15.04 -5.44
CA LEU A 489 10.04 -15.56 -5.41
C LEU A 489 9.53 -15.97 -6.80
N SER A 490 10.35 -15.87 -7.83
CA SER A 490 9.98 -16.20 -9.22
C SER A 490 9.61 -17.68 -9.41
N ASN A 491 10.10 -18.56 -8.52
CA ASN A 491 9.79 -19.99 -8.55
C ASN A 491 8.38 -20.33 -8.03
N TYR A 492 7.65 -19.36 -7.43
CA TYR A 492 6.22 -19.55 -7.07
C TYR A 492 5.38 -19.50 -8.34
N LYS A 493 5.37 -20.59 -9.06
CA LYS A 493 4.71 -20.70 -10.36
C LYS A 493 3.76 -21.90 -10.36
N LEU A 494 2.48 -21.63 -10.43
CA LEU A 494 1.48 -22.67 -10.57
C LEU A 494 1.24 -23.02 -12.04
N PRO A 495 0.91 -24.30 -12.36
CA PRO A 495 0.60 -24.68 -13.71
C PRO A 495 -0.71 -24.01 -14.19
N SER A 496 -0.83 -23.81 -15.50
CA SER A 496 -2.01 -23.19 -16.12
C SER A 496 -3.23 -24.14 -16.14
N SER A 497 -3.02 -25.45 -16.09
CA SER A 497 -4.06 -26.45 -16.12
C SER A 497 -3.58 -27.76 -15.49
N THR A 498 -4.51 -28.59 -15.07
CA THR A 498 -4.25 -29.94 -14.55
C THR A 498 -4.36 -30.95 -15.68
N LYS A 499 -3.31 -31.75 -15.88
CA LYS A 499 -3.28 -32.84 -16.89
C LYS A 499 -4.10 -34.07 -16.45
N ASN A 500 -3.99 -34.43 -15.18
CA ASN A 500 -4.71 -35.57 -14.60
C ASN A 500 -5.01 -35.34 -13.12
N VAL A 501 -6.27 -35.05 -12.83
CA VAL A 501 -6.75 -34.74 -11.48
C VAL A 501 -6.44 -35.87 -10.48
N GLN A 502 -6.70 -37.12 -10.84
CA GLN A 502 -6.47 -38.26 -9.98
C GLN A 502 -4.98 -38.42 -9.61
N LYS A 503 -4.08 -38.35 -10.60
CA LYS A 503 -2.64 -38.48 -10.37
C LYS A 503 -2.12 -37.31 -9.49
N ALA A 504 -2.56 -36.07 -9.74
CA ALA A 504 -2.15 -34.93 -8.98
C ALA A 504 -2.55 -35.06 -7.49
N LEU A 505 -3.78 -35.43 -7.23
CA LEU A 505 -4.27 -35.62 -5.86
C LEU A 505 -3.65 -36.84 -5.17
N SER A 506 -3.43 -37.96 -5.91
CA SER A 506 -2.72 -39.12 -5.35
C SER A 506 -1.29 -38.81 -4.97
N ALA A 507 -0.54 -38.06 -5.79
CA ALA A 507 0.83 -37.63 -5.46
C ALA A 507 0.90 -36.85 -4.14
N THR A 508 -0.13 -36.03 -3.87
CA THR A 508 -0.21 -35.32 -2.58
C THR A 508 -0.48 -36.26 -1.40
N LEU A 509 -1.25 -37.33 -1.60
CA LEU A 509 -1.45 -38.36 -0.57
C LEU A 509 -0.19 -39.22 -0.38
N ASP A 510 0.54 -39.53 -1.46
CA ASP A 510 1.79 -40.26 -1.41
C ASP A 510 2.86 -39.54 -0.61
N TYR A 511 2.82 -38.19 -0.59
CA TYR A 511 3.68 -37.34 0.25
C TYR A 511 3.60 -37.75 1.75
N LEU A 512 2.44 -38.18 2.24
CA LEU A 512 2.28 -38.63 3.64
C LEU A 512 3.15 -39.86 3.98
N SER A 513 3.59 -40.60 2.97
CA SER A 513 4.39 -41.82 3.14
C SER A 513 5.91 -41.60 3.06
N VAL A 514 6.37 -40.34 2.81
CA VAL A 514 7.80 -40.01 2.69
C VAL A 514 8.56 -40.19 4.02
N CYS A 515 7.88 -39.96 5.13
CA CYS A 515 8.42 -40.19 6.46
C CYS A 515 7.27 -40.40 7.46
N ASP A 516 7.61 -40.50 8.77
CA ASP A 516 6.61 -40.63 9.83
C ASP A 516 5.52 -39.57 9.73
N THR A 517 4.27 -39.97 10.00
CA THR A 517 3.10 -39.09 9.89
C THR A 517 3.15 -37.87 10.84
N SER A 518 3.85 -38.02 11.98
CA SER A 518 4.09 -36.88 12.89
C SER A 518 4.96 -35.78 12.29
N ILE A 519 5.61 -36.03 11.15
CA ILE A 519 6.38 -35.07 10.38
C ILE A 519 5.57 -34.60 9.14
N THR A 520 5.05 -35.56 8.35
CA THR A 520 4.39 -35.23 7.07
C THR A 520 3.02 -34.60 7.24
N VAL A 521 2.22 -35.02 8.24
CA VAL A 521 0.88 -34.43 8.49
C VAL A 521 0.96 -32.93 8.80
N PRO A 522 1.77 -32.44 9.78
CA PRO A 522 1.86 -31.01 10.02
C PRO A 522 2.44 -30.22 8.84
N LEU A 523 3.36 -30.79 8.05
CA LEU A 523 3.87 -30.15 6.84
C LEU A 523 2.81 -30.01 5.76
N LEU A 524 2.02 -31.03 5.53
CA LEU A 524 0.89 -30.97 4.61
C LEU A 524 -0.20 -30.03 5.12
N ALA A 525 -0.47 -30.05 6.41
CA ALA A 525 -1.44 -29.17 7.07
C ALA A 525 -1.10 -27.70 6.89
N ILE A 526 0.15 -27.28 7.13
CA ILE A 526 0.56 -25.88 6.96
C ILE A 526 0.55 -25.48 5.48
N THR A 527 0.85 -26.41 4.56
CA THR A 527 0.81 -26.18 3.12
C THR A 527 -0.59 -25.78 2.66
N TYR A 528 -1.61 -26.56 3.06
CA TYR A 528 -3.00 -26.31 2.69
C TYR A 528 -3.69 -25.25 3.58
N LEU A 529 -3.11 -24.92 4.73
CA LEU A 529 -3.54 -23.77 5.54
C LEU A 529 -3.06 -22.45 4.95
N SER A 530 -1.89 -22.43 4.30
CA SER A 530 -1.26 -21.19 3.82
C SER A 530 -2.14 -20.36 2.87
N PRO A 531 -2.86 -20.93 1.88
CA PRO A 531 -3.77 -20.17 1.02
C PRO A 531 -5.02 -19.65 1.74
N LEU A 532 -5.26 -20.05 2.97
CA LEU A 532 -6.44 -19.65 3.74
C LEU A 532 -6.18 -18.43 4.64
N VAL A 533 -4.95 -17.91 4.74
CA VAL A 533 -4.58 -16.86 5.70
C VAL A 533 -5.45 -15.62 5.54
N SER A 534 -5.60 -15.06 4.34
CA SER A 534 -6.49 -13.90 4.10
C SER A 534 -7.97 -14.21 4.41
N ILE A 535 -8.41 -15.45 4.26
CA ILE A 535 -9.78 -15.89 4.59
C ILE A 535 -9.93 -15.93 6.12
N THR A 536 -8.93 -16.43 6.84
CA THR A 536 -8.94 -16.45 8.31
C THR A 536 -8.91 -15.05 8.91
N GLU A 537 -8.21 -14.09 8.28
CA GLU A 537 -8.21 -12.69 8.68
C GLU A 537 -9.61 -12.04 8.56
N LYS A 538 -10.37 -12.38 7.52
CA LYS A 538 -11.75 -11.87 7.33
C LYS A 538 -12.69 -12.27 8.47
N ILE A 539 -12.52 -13.47 9.03
CA ILE A 539 -13.31 -13.94 10.17
C ILE A 539 -12.71 -13.55 11.53
N GLY A 540 -11.70 -12.66 11.55
CA GLY A 540 -11.06 -12.17 12.76
C GLY A 540 -10.23 -13.22 13.49
N ARG A 541 -9.75 -14.24 12.81
CA ARG A 541 -8.90 -15.31 13.34
C ARG A 541 -7.67 -15.45 12.45
N THR A 542 -6.49 -15.56 13.04
CA THR A 542 -5.23 -15.64 12.27
C THR A 542 -4.33 -16.71 12.85
N PRO A 543 -3.76 -17.62 12.03
CA PRO A 543 -2.75 -18.56 12.48
C PRO A 543 -1.45 -17.83 12.79
N ASN A 544 -1.06 -17.79 14.07
CA ASN A 544 0.08 -17.02 14.60
C ASN A 544 1.24 -17.94 15.00
N PHE A 545 1.71 -18.77 14.11
CA PHE A 545 2.80 -19.70 14.33
C PHE A 545 3.55 -20.00 13.03
N ILE A 546 4.67 -20.68 13.14
CA ILE A 546 5.43 -21.29 12.05
C ILE A 546 5.79 -22.73 12.40
N ILE A 547 6.22 -23.54 11.43
CA ILE A 547 6.86 -24.82 11.68
C ILE A 547 8.38 -24.62 11.69
N TRP A 548 9.05 -25.24 12.66
CA TRP A 548 10.50 -25.29 12.74
C TRP A 548 10.99 -26.74 12.62
N LEU A 549 11.58 -27.07 11.46
CA LEU A 549 12.21 -28.36 11.22
C LEU A 549 13.63 -28.33 11.76
N HIS A 550 13.93 -29.15 12.76
CA HIS A 550 15.26 -29.22 13.35
C HIS A 550 15.86 -30.64 13.34
N GLY A 551 17.17 -30.74 13.44
CA GLY A 551 17.88 -32.02 13.47
C GLY A 551 19.32 -31.89 12.94
N LEU A 552 20.12 -32.92 13.06
CA LEU A 552 21.52 -32.91 12.69
C LEU A 552 21.74 -32.69 11.17
N THR A 553 22.93 -32.18 10.83
CA THR A 553 23.38 -32.09 9.42
C THR A 553 23.22 -33.44 8.74
N GLY A 554 22.72 -33.42 7.49
CA GLY A 554 22.49 -34.60 6.68
C GLY A 554 21.15 -35.33 6.92
N SER A 555 20.26 -34.79 7.79
CA SER A 555 18.90 -35.34 8.00
C SER A 555 17.89 -34.97 6.91
N ARG A 556 18.32 -34.29 5.85
CA ARG A 556 17.49 -33.93 4.69
C ARG A 556 16.32 -32.94 4.99
N LYS A 557 16.41 -32.16 6.05
CA LYS A 557 15.39 -31.17 6.43
C LYS A 557 15.05 -30.18 5.31
N THR A 558 16.08 -29.60 4.70
CA THR A 558 15.94 -28.65 3.58
C THR A 558 15.27 -29.33 2.39
N SER A 559 15.70 -30.56 2.03
CA SER A 559 15.08 -31.28 0.92
C SER A 559 13.60 -31.57 1.15
N LEU A 560 13.23 -31.93 2.39
CA LEU A 560 11.83 -32.19 2.76
C LEU A 560 11.00 -30.90 2.77
N ALA A 561 11.54 -29.80 3.31
CA ALA A 561 10.85 -28.50 3.32
C ALA A 561 10.61 -27.98 1.89
N LEU A 562 11.58 -28.12 0.98
CA LEU A 562 11.44 -27.69 -0.40
C LEU A 562 10.53 -28.63 -1.20
N ALA A 563 10.55 -29.95 -0.93
CA ALA A 563 9.57 -30.88 -1.50
C ALA A 563 8.13 -30.51 -1.07
N THR A 564 7.95 -30.09 0.19
CA THR A 564 6.68 -29.54 0.68
C THR A 564 6.29 -28.26 -0.09
N LEU A 565 7.26 -27.35 -0.31
CA LEU A 565 7.04 -26.09 -1.01
C LEU A 565 6.70 -26.29 -2.50
N ASN A 566 7.05 -27.43 -3.09
CA ASN A 566 6.75 -27.75 -4.50
C ASN A 566 5.25 -27.77 -4.83
N HIS A 567 4.38 -27.73 -3.84
CA HIS A 567 2.96 -27.43 -4.06
C HIS A 567 2.74 -26.02 -4.64
N PHE A 568 3.63 -25.08 -4.42
CA PHE A 568 3.53 -23.69 -4.91
C PHE A 568 4.41 -23.38 -6.12
N GLY A 569 5.20 -24.34 -6.59
CA GLY A 569 6.10 -24.11 -7.72
C GLY A 569 7.19 -25.15 -7.87
N ASN A 570 8.36 -24.75 -8.38
CA ASN A 570 9.51 -25.64 -8.54
C ASN A 570 10.69 -25.15 -7.71
N PHE A 571 10.96 -25.81 -6.60
CA PHE A 571 12.03 -25.45 -5.67
C PHE A 571 13.03 -26.58 -5.48
N THR A 572 14.29 -26.24 -5.53
CA THR A 572 15.42 -27.16 -5.32
C THR A 572 16.33 -26.65 -4.21
N SER A 573 17.25 -27.48 -3.74
CA SER A 573 18.23 -27.10 -2.71
C SER A 573 19.09 -25.88 -3.09
N ASN A 574 19.17 -25.55 -4.38
CA ASN A 574 19.92 -24.41 -4.88
C ASN A 574 19.08 -23.13 -4.95
N THR A 575 17.76 -23.23 -4.80
CA THR A 575 16.82 -22.13 -4.97
C THR A 575 15.83 -21.97 -3.81
N PRO A 576 16.27 -22.00 -2.53
CA PRO A 576 15.39 -21.68 -1.43
C PRO A 576 14.94 -20.20 -1.52
N PRO A 577 13.66 -19.88 -1.28
CA PRO A 577 13.15 -18.51 -1.43
C PRO A 577 13.76 -17.53 -0.40
N ALA A 578 14.15 -18.01 0.78
CA ALA A 578 14.82 -17.24 1.81
C ALA A 578 15.83 -18.09 2.60
N THR A 579 16.90 -17.48 3.08
CA THR A 579 17.92 -18.12 3.91
C THR A 579 18.35 -17.22 5.05
N PHE A 580 18.96 -17.77 6.12
CA PHE A 580 19.55 -16.97 7.18
C PHE A 580 20.81 -16.19 6.74
N LYS A 581 21.29 -16.37 5.50
CA LYS A 581 22.32 -15.52 4.90
C LYS A 581 21.76 -14.21 4.38
N ASP A 582 20.46 -14.12 4.18
CA ASP A 582 19.77 -12.89 3.76
C ASP A 582 19.81 -11.87 4.91
N THR A 583 19.78 -10.60 4.54
CA THR A 583 19.60 -9.55 5.55
C THR A 583 18.20 -9.66 6.16
N HIS A 584 18.08 -9.29 7.42
CA HIS A 584 16.81 -9.26 8.13
C HIS A 584 15.71 -8.48 7.35
N ASN A 585 16.08 -7.35 6.74
CA ASN A 585 15.15 -6.54 5.94
C ASN A 585 14.67 -7.29 4.69
N SER A 586 15.54 -8.03 4.03
CA SER A 586 15.19 -8.84 2.86
C SER A 586 14.20 -9.95 3.24
N ILE A 587 14.41 -10.61 4.39
CA ILE A 587 13.50 -11.64 4.89
C ILE A 587 12.12 -11.02 5.22
N GLU A 588 12.06 -9.84 5.86
CA GLU A 588 10.79 -9.14 6.13
C GLU A 588 10.00 -8.85 4.85
N VAL A 589 10.66 -8.36 3.82
CA VAL A 589 10.00 -8.11 2.52
C VAL A 589 9.50 -9.41 1.90
N LYS A 590 10.29 -10.49 1.93
CA LYS A 590 9.87 -11.80 1.40
C LYS A 590 8.67 -12.36 2.17
N MET A 591 8.63 -12.25 3.50
CA MET A 591 7.48 -12.65 4.33
C MET A 591 6.20 -11.86 4.00
N PHE A 592 6.35 -10.58 3.62
CA PHE A 592 5.24 -9.74 3.21
C PHE A 592 4.75 -10.09 1.79
N LEU A 593 5.66 -10.30 0.84
CA LEU A 593 5.33 -10.59 -0.56
C LEU A 593 4.77 -12.01 -0.75
N ALA A 594 5.19 -12.98 0.07
CA ALA A 594 4.67 -14.36 0.06
C ALA A 594 3.29 -14.46 0.75
N LYS A 595 2.37 -13.58 0.34
CA LYS A 595 1.00 -13.52 0.86
C LYS A 595 0.23 -14.78 0.47
N ASP A 596 -0.56 -15.33 1.40
CA ASP A 596 -1.39 -16.53 1.20
C ASP A 596 -0.61 -17.71 0.61
N SER A 597 0.68 -17.79 0.93
CA SER A 597 1.61 -18.83 0.47
C SER A 597 2.48 -19.31 1.62
N LEU A 598 3.13 -20.44 1.41
CA LEU A 598 4.11 -20.99 2.33
C LEU A 598 5.49 -20.43 1.97
N LEU A 599 6.25 -19.91 2.93
CA LEU A 599 7.63 -19.49 2.76
C LEU A 599 8.58 -20.45 3.46
N VAL A 600 9.65 -20.89 2.80
CA VAL A 600 10.74 -21.65 3.42
C VAL A 600 11.90 -20.71 3.69
N ILE A 601 12.36 -20.68 4.97
CA ILE A 601 13.55 -19.92 5.41
C ILE A 601 14.58 -20.94 5.88
N ASP A 602 15.65 -21.09 5.10
CA ASP A 602 16.58 -22.20 5.23
C ASP A 602 17.86 -21.84 6.00
N ASP A 603 18.48 -22.83 6.62
CA ASP A 603 19.85 -22.86 7.14
C ASP A 603 20.09 -22.04 8.44
N PHE A 604 19.24 -22.25 9.47
CA PHE A 604 19.58 -21.84 10.83
C PHE A 604 20.55 -22.83 11.47
N HIS A 605 21.80 -22.45 11.70
CA HIS A 605 22.85 -23.34 12.22
C HIS A 605 23.73 -22.65 13.27
N PRO A 606 24.33 -23.39 14.19
CA PRO A 606 25.31 -22.85 15.15
C PRO A 606 26.50 -22.24 14.43
N VAL A 607 26.92 -21.05 14.85
CA VAL A 607 28.08 -20.32 14.31
C VAL A 607 29.09 -20.10 15.41
N VAL A 608 30.38 -20.32 15.12
CA VAL A 608 31.47 -20.16 16.08
C VAL A 608 31.74 -18.69 16.39
N ASP A 609 31.60 -17.81 15.40
CA ASP A 609 31.75 -16.37 15.58
C ASP A 609 30.62 -15.79 16.42
N SER A 610 30.96 -15.14 17.53
CA SER A 610 30.00 -14.62 18.51
C SER A 610 29.09 -13.49 17.95
N VAL A 611 29.58 -12.71 16.98
CA VAL A 611 28.81 -11.61 16.37
C VAL A 611 27.79 -12.19 15.39
N GLN A 612 28.22 -13.12 14.53
CA GLN A 612 27.33 -13.80 13.58
C GLN A 612 26.29 -14.65 14.31
N ALA A 613 26.68 -15.36 15.37
CA ALA A 613 25.76 -16.14 16.20
C ALA A 613 24.66 -15.27 16.82
N ARG A 614 25.04 -14.10 17.35
CA ARG A 614 24.09 -13.14 17.94
C ARG A 614 23.16 -12.55 16.87
N GLN A 615 23.68 -12.25 15.69
CA GLN A 615 22.89 -11.73 14.57
C GLN A 615 21.88 -12.79 14.07
N MET A 616 22.32 -14.03 13.89
CA MET A 616 21.45 -15.14 13.48
C MET A 616 20.34 -15.41 14.49
N LYS A 617 20.69 -15.43 15.80
CA LYS A 617 19.70 -15.54 16.88
C LYS A 617 18.69 -14.40 16.87
N SER A 618 19.15 -13.16 16.71
CA SER A 618 18.27 -11.99 16.60
C SER A 618 17.35 -12.07 15.39
N THR A 619 17.84 -12.55 14.24
CA THR A 619 17.02 -12.76 13.04
C THR A 619 15.95 -13.81 13.30
N ALA A 620 16.29 -14.95 13.92
CA ALA A 620 15.34 -15.99 14.27
C ALA A 620 14.24 -15.49 15.24
N GLU A 621 14.63 -14.76 16.29
CA GLU A 621 13.68 -14.15 17.23
C GLU A 621 12.73 -13.16 16.55
N ASN A 622 13.23 -12.35 15.60
CA ASN A 622 12.42 -11.42 14.86
C ASN A 622 11.42 -12.14 13.93
N ILE A 623 11.85 -13.20 13.23
CA ILE A 623 10.96 -14.03 12.40
C ILE A 623 9.81 -14.59 13.28
N LEU A 624 10.16 -15.18 14.43
CA LEU A 624 9.19 -15.75 15.37
C LEU A 624 8.19 -14.71 15.89
N ARG A 625 8.66 -13.50 16.23
CA ARG A 625 7.79 -12.39 16.67
C ARG A 625 6.91 -11.88 15.54
N ASN A 626 7.46 -11.69 14.35
CA ASN A 626 6.72 -11.20 13.21
C ASN A 626 5.55 -12.13 12.85
N TYR A 627 5.78 -13.45 12.80
CA TYR A 627 4.71 -14.42 12.56
C TYR A 627 3.80 -14.63 13.78
N GLY A 628 4.38 -14.71 14.98
CA GLY A 628 3.64 -14.99 16.21
C GLY A 628 2.74 -13.86 16.70
N ASP A 629 3.06 -12.63 16.34
CA ASP A 629 2.30 -11.43 16.73
C ASP A 629 1.69 -10.71 15.53
N ARG A 630 1.96 -11.16 14.29
CA ARG A 630 1.54 -10.54 13.01
C ARG A 630 1.85 -9.04 12.94
N ILE A 631 3.01 -8.66 13.45
CA ILE A 631 3.48 -7.28 13.50
C ILE A 631 4.79 -7.18 12.71
N GLY A 632 4.88 -6.17 11.85
CA GLY A 632 6.12 -5.80 11.19
C GLY A 632 6.87 -4.71 11.97
N ARG A 633 8.16 -4.56 11.69
CA ARG A 633 9.00 -3.55 12.34
C ARG A 633 8.78 -2.18 11.71
N SER A 634 8.32 -1.21 12.50
CA SER A 634 8.21 0.20 12.09
C SER A 634 9.60 0.86 12.01
N ARG A 635 9.85 1.63 10.96
CA ARG A 635 11.09 2.40 10.75
C ARG A 635 10.75 3.83 10.39
N MET A 636 11.55 4.78 10.87
CA MET A 636 11.45 6.18 10.46
C MET A 636 12.21 6.40 9.16
N ASN A 637 11.66 7.23 8.28
CA ASN A 637 12.36 7.73 7.10
C ASN A 637 13.13 9.01 7.44
N SER A 638 13.95 9.50 6.51
CA SER A 638 14.74 10.72 6.65
C SER A 638 13.90 11.98 6.92
N ASN A 639 12.60 11.95 6.61
CA ASN A 639 11.66 13.06 6.76
C ASN A 639 10.78 12.94 8.02
N MET A 640 11.21 12.18 9.04
CA MET A 640 10.47 11.89 10.29
C MET A 640 9.11 11.20 10.10
N GLY A 641 8.80 10.67 8.92
CA GLY A 641 7.65 9.82 8.68
C GLY A 641 7.95 8.35 8.98
N LEU A 642 6.93 7.52 9.11
CA LEU A 642 7.10 6.07 9.20
C LEU A 642 7.21 5.49 7.80
N ASN A 643 8.23 4.64 7.59
CA ASN A 643 8.32 3.79 6.41
C ASN A 643 7.22 2.72 6.46
N LYS A 644 6.92 2.14 5.30
CA LYS A 644 6.03 1.00 5.21
C LYS A 644 6.48 -0.13 6.13
N THR A 645 5.51 -0.73 6.82
CA THR A 645 5.73 -1.85 7.73
C THR A 645 5.39 -3.15 7.02
N PHE A 646 6.37 -4.04 6.90
CA PHE A 646 6.21 -5.34 6.25
C PHE A 646 5.82 -6.41 7.29
N LYS A 647 4.52 -6.67 7.44
CA LYS A 647 4.01 -7.77 8.28
C LYS A 647 3.91 -9.07 7.46
N PRO A 648 4.17 -10.25 8.03
CA PRO A 648 3.94 -11.52 7.34
C PRO A 648 2.48 -11.68 6.93
N ARG A 649 2.23 -12.11 5.69
CA ARG A 649 0.88 -12.32 5.15
C ARG A 649 0.60 -13.77 4.70
N GLY A 650 1.57 -14.66 4.91
CA GLY A 650 1.48 -16.10 4.66
C GLY A 650 1.89 -16.89 5.90
N LEU A 651 2.34 -18.14 5.72
CA LEU A 651 2.92 -18.99 6.75
C LEU A 651 4.35 -19.37 6.38
N ALA A 652 5.11 -19.96 7.33
CA ALA A 652 6.48 -20.34 7.06
C ALA A 652 6.89 -21.68 7.67
N ILE A 653 7.86 -22.32 7.01
CA ILE A 653 8.69 -23.39 7.53
C ILE A 653 10.11 -22.84 7.65
N VAL A 654 10.71 -23.00 8.82
CA VAL A 654 12.12 -22.70 9.06
C VAL A 654 12.87 -24.02 9.19
N THR A 655 14.06 -24.13 8.58
CA THR A 655 14.92 -25.29 8.78
C THR A 655 16.18 -24.91 9.57
N GLY A 656 16.61 -25.78 10.46
CA GLY A 656 17.80 -25.52 11.26
C GLY A 656 18.41 -26.77 11.89
N GLU A 657 19.69 -26.65 12.31
CA GLU A 657 20.34 -27.69 13.11
C GLU A 657 19.92 -27.61 14.56
N ASP A 658 19.53 -26.44 15.02
CA ASP A 658 19.17 -26.12 16.40
C ASP A 658 17.84 -25.35 16.47
N LEU A 659 17.37 -25.11 17.68
CA LEU A 659 16.14 -24.38 18.00
C LEU A 659 16.47 -23.04 18.67
N PRO A 660 15.65 -22.00 18.45
CA PRO A 660 15.74 -20.77 19.24
C PRO A 660 15.39 -21.00 20.70
N ASN A 661 16.22 -20.50 21.61
CA ASN A 661 16.04 -20.66 23.04
C ASN A 661 14.99 -19.70 23.64
N GLY A 662 14.36 -20.16 24.74
CA GLY A 662 13.42 -19.37 25.55
C GLY A 662 11.95 -19.68 25.31
N THR A 663 11.19 -19.70 26.40
CA THR A 663 9.75 -20.09 26.41
C THR A 663 8.90 -19.24 25.48
N SER A 664 9.17 -17.93 25.41
CA SER A 664 8.44 -17.01 24.52
C SER A 664 8.64 -17.33 23.04
N SER A 665 9.85 -17.74 22.64
CA SER A 665 10.16 -18.18 21.27
C SER A 665 9.52 -19.53 20.98
N THR A 666 9.70 -20.50 21.90
CA THR A 666 9.20 -21.88 21.75
C THR A 666 7.66 -21.95 21.63
N ALA A 667 6.94 -21.00 22.22
CA ALA A 667 5.48 -20.92 22.11
C ALA A 667 5.00 -20.36 20.73
N ARG A 668 5.89 -19.82 19.88
CA ARG A 668 5.54 -19.22 18.58
C ARG A 668 5.81 -20.13 17.37
N PHE A 669 6.39 -21.29 17.60
CA PHE A 669 6.60 -22.28 16.56
C PHE A 669 6.16 -23.68 17.00
N VAL A 670 5.90 -24.53 16.04
CA VAL A 670 5.74 -25.97 16.22
C VAL A 670 7.05 -26.63 15.79
N GLY A 671 7.80 -27.16 16.75
CA GLY A 671 9.09 -27.84 16.52
C GLY A 671 8.89 -29.28 16.06
N ILE A 672 9.53 -29.63 14.96
CA ILE A 672 9.48 -30.99 14.41
C ILE A 672 10.91 -31.47 14.21
N GLU A 673 11.29 -32.55 14.92
CA GLU A 673 12.60 -33.17 14.80
C GLU A 673 12.63 -34.11 13.57
N VAL A 674 13.63 -33.92 12.69
CA VAL A 674 13.90 -34.79 11.54
C VAL A 674 15.22 -35.53 11.80
N LYS A 675 15.15 -36.83 12.08
CA LYS A 675 16.34 -37.68 12.28
C LYS A 675 16.90 -38.14 10.93
N ARG A 676 18.17 -38.60 10.93
CA ARG A 676 18.86 -39.01 9.69
C ARG A 676 18.15 -40.11 8.95
N ASP A 677 17.54 -41.05 9.67
CA ASP A 677 16.92 -42.26 9.12
C ASP A 677 15.38 -42.17 9.04
N SER A 678 14.80 -40.96 9.25
CA SER A 678 13.34 -40.80 9.28
C SER A 678 12.72 -40.68 7.90
N ILE A 679 13.52 -40.40 6.87
CA ILE A 679 13.04 -40.09 5.50
C ILE A 679 13.32 -41.29 4.57
N ASP A 680 12.30 -41.76 3.90
CA ASP A 680 12.41 -42.69 2.78
C ASP A 680 12.94 -41.92 1.56
N LEU A 681 14.19 -42.20 1.18
CA LEU A 681 14.89 -41.46 0.13
C LEU A 681 14.30 -41.73 -1.25
N ASP A 682 13.83 -42.94 -1.53
CA ASP A 682 13.25 -43.30 -2.82
C ASP A 682 11.93 -42.53 -3.02
N LYS A 683 11.07 -42.52 -2.00
CA LYS A 683 9.83 -41.72 -2.03
C LYS A 683 10.06 -40.24 -2.09
N LEU A 684 11.05 -39.71 -1.34
CA LEU A 684 11.40 -38.31 -1.44
C LEU A 684 11.85 -37.91 -2.85
N THR A 685 12.65 -38.78 -3.49
CA THR A 685 13.09 -38.58 -4.88
C THR A 685 11.93 -38.60 -5.84
N GLU A 686 11.03 -39.60 -5.69
CA GLU A 686 9.80 -39.70 -6.48
C GLU A 686 8.93 -38.43 -6.39
N ILE A 687 8.75 -37.89 -5.19
CA ILE A 687 8.00 -36.64 -4.97
C ILE A 687 8.70 -35.46 -5.62
N GLN A 688 10.05 -35.38 -5.55
CA GLN A 688 10.82 -34.31 -6.18
C GLN A 688 10.75 -34.37 -7.71
N ASP A 689 10.82 -35.56 -8.29
CA ASP A 689 10.71 -35.75 -9.73
C ASP A 689 9.30 -35.46 -10.25
N ASN A 690 8.29 -35.71 -9.45
CA ASN A 690 6.88 -35.48 -9.76
C ASN A 690 6.36 -34.12 -9.19
N HIS A 691 7.24 -33.14 -8.95
CA HIS A 691 6.85 -31.85 -8.37
C HIS A 691 5.73 -31.12 -9.12
N GLU A 692 5.62 -31.28 -10.45
CA GLU A 692 4.52 -30.74 -11.25
C GLU A 692 3.14 -31.20 -10.75
N LEU A 693 3.01 -32.46 -10.32
CA LEU A 693 1.75 -33.02 -9.81
C LEU A 693 1.31 -32.35 -8.50
N LEU A 694 2.26 -31.99 -7.62
CA LEU A 694 1.96 -31.24 -6.40
C LEU A 694 1.45 -29.83 -6.72
N GLY A 695 2.05 -29.16 -7.70
CA GLY A 695 1.58 -27.87 -8.20
C GLY A 695 0.18 -27.95 -8.83
N GLU A 696 -0.10 -29.02 -9.59
CA GLU A 696 -1.45 -29.29 -10.15
C GLU A 696 -2.49 -29.51 -9.03
N ALA A 697 -2.13 -30.22 -7.96
CA ALA A 697 -3.01 -30.42 -6.81
C ALA A 697 -3.32 -29.09 -6.09
N MET A 698 -2.33 -28.22 -5.90
CA MET A 698 -2.51 -26.90 -5.33
C MET A 698 -3.34 -26.00 -6.24
N LEU A 699 -3.15 -26.05 -7.55
CA LEU A 699 -4.00 -25.35 -8.53
C LEU A 699 -5.47 -25.72 -8.33
N LEU A 700 -5.78 -27.01 -8.24
CA LEU A 700 -7.15 -27.51 -8.00
C LEU A 700 -7.71 -27.02 -6.66
N TYR A 701 -6.90 -27.00 -5.62
CA TYR A 701 -7.28 -26.52 -4.30
C TYR A 701 -7.61 -25.02 -4.32
N ILE A 702 -6.77 -24.22 -4.94
CA ILE A 702 -7.01 -22.77 -5.09
C ILE A 702 -8.28 -22.50 -5.89
N GLN A 703 -8.51 -23.23 -6.98
CA GLN A 703 -9.74 -23.15 -7.76
C GLN A 703 -10.99 -23.59 -6.96
N TRP A 704 -10.83 -24.54 -6.04
CA TRP A 704 -11.90 -24.95 -5.14
C TRP A 704 -12.18 -23.88 -4.09
N ILE A 705 -11.15 -23.28 -3.50
CA ILE A 705 -11.27 -22.16 -2.54
C ILE A 705 -12.04 -21.00 -3.18
N SER A 706 -11.64 -20.58 -4.38
CA SER A 706 -12.25 -19.41 -5.04
C SER A 706 -13.75 -19.54 -5.28
N LYS A 707 -14.23 -20.80 -5.41
CA LYS A 707 -15.66 -21.13 -5.63
C LYS A 707 -16.46 -21.35 -4.34
N ASN A 708 -15.78 -21.51 -3.20
CA ASN A 708 -16.38 -21.93 -1.93
C ASN A 708 -15.97 -21.03 -0.76
N GLU A 709 -15.60 -19.77 -1.00
CA GLU A 709 -15.02 -18.88 0.01
C GLU A 709 -15.86 -18.81 1.30
N ASP A 710 -17.17 -18.56 1.20
CA ASP A 710 -18.06 -18.40 2.36
C ASP A 710 -18.20 -19.72 3.14
N ARG A 711 -18.37 -20.83 2.44
CA ARG A 711 -18.45 -22.16 3.06
C ARG A 711 -17.15 -22.53 3.79
N ILE A 712 -15.99 -22.16 3.21
CA ILE A 712 -14.69 -22.41 3.84
C ILE A 712 -14.55 -21.60 5.13
N GLN A 713 -15.04 -20.37 5.19
CA GLN A 713 -15.07 -19.58 6.42
C GLN A 713 -15.85 -20.30 7.53
N GLU A 714 -17.01 -20.85 7.22
CA GLU A 714 -17.82 -21.64 8.16
C GLU A 714 -17.09 -22.91 8.63
N LEU A 715 -16.49 -23.65 7.69
CA LEU A 715 -15.71 -24.86 8.00
C LEU A 715 -14.50 -24.55 8.89
N ILE A 716 -13.78 -23.48 8.63
CA ILE A 716 -12.66 -23.04 9.46
C ILE A 716 -13.12 -22.81 10.91
N LEU A 717 -14.20 -22.08 11.12
CA LEU A 717 -14.74 -21.83 12.47
C LEU A 717 -15.15 -23.15 13.14
N GLN A 718 -15.84 -24.01 12.44
CA GLN A 718 -16.29 -25.32 12.96
C GLN A 718 -15.08 -26.19 13.38
N TYR A 719 -14.07 -26.32 12.51
CA TYR A 719 -12.89 -27.14 12.79
C TYR A 719 -12.01 -26.51 13.87
N LEU A 720 -11.91 -25.19 13.92
CA LEU A 720 -11.17 -24.51 14.98
C LEU A 720 -11.80 -24.72 16.35
N ASP A 721 -13.12 -24.64 16.45
CA ASP A 721 -13.84 -24.90 17.71
C ASP A 721 -13.73 -26.38 18.13
N ALA A 722 -13.80 -27.31 17.19
CA ALA A 722 -13.60 -28.74 17.45
C ALA A 722 -12.17 -29.01 17.95
N SER A 723 -11.16 -28.47 17.26
CA SER A 723 -9.74 -28.67 17.60
C SER A 723 -9.38 -28.11 18.97
N ARG A 724 -9.93 -26.95 19.34
CA ARG A 724 -9.70 -26.33 20.66
C ARG A 724 -10.19 -27.21 21.81
N ARG A 725 -11.29 -27.93 21.61
CA ARG A 725 -11.78 -28.92 22.61
C ARG A 725 -10.83 -30.10 22.76
N ILE A 726 -10.14 -30.52 21.69
CA ILE A 726 -9.21 -31.63 21.67
C ILE A 726 -7.84 -31.22 22.26
N PHE A 727 -7.27 -30.12 21.82
CA PHE A 727 -5.86 -29.77 22.05
C PHE A 727 -5.63 -28.70 23.13
N ASN A 728 -6.59 -27.83 23.49
CA ASN A 728 -6.37 -26.78 24.47
C ASN A 728 -6.60 -27.23 25.93
N THR A 729 -7.21 -28.36 26.19
CA THR A 729 -7.52 -28.84 27.55
C THR A 729 -6.28 -29.33 28.32
N ASN A 730 -5.20 -29.67 27.63
CA ASN A 730 -4.03 -30.32 28.21
C ASN A 730 -2.71 -29.51 28.07
N THR A 731 -2.77 -28.23 27.66
CA THR A 731 -1.55 -27.44 27.44
C THR A 731 -1.27 -26.45 28.56
N SER A 732 0.00 -26.40 29.00
CA SER A 732 0.49 -25.43 29.98
C SER A 732 0.56 -23.99 29.39
N HIS A 733 0.50 -23.85 28.06
CA HIS A 733 0.57 -22.56 27.33
C HIS A 733 -0.42 -22.54 26.16
N ALA A 734 -1.35 -21.59 26.16
CA ALA A 734 -2.44 -21.47 25.19
C ALA A 734 -1.99 -21.43 23.72
N ARG A 735 -0.86 -20.76 23.40
CA ARG A 735 -0.33 -20.65 22.03
C ARG A 735 0.09 -22.01 21.44
N ILE A 736 0.57 -22.96 22.27
CA ILE A 736 0.95 -24.30 21.78
C ILE A 736 -0.27 -25.03 21.26
N GLY A 737 -1.32 -25.09 22.07
CA GLY A 737 -2.59 -25.70 21.65
C GLY A 737 -3.21 -24.99 20.44
N GLU A 738 -3.06 -23.67 20.32
CA GLU A 738 -3.57 -22.91 19.18
C GLU A 738 -2.82 -23.23 17.89
N GLY A 739 -1.48 -23.35 17.91
CA GLY A 739 -0.69 -23.75 16.74
C GLY A 739 -1.08 -25.14 16.22
N ILE A 740 -1.25 -26.11 17.11
CA ILE A 740 -1.74 -27.46 16.77
C ILE A 740 -3.18 -27.43 16.25
N SER A 741 -4.04 -26.60 16.85
CA SER A 741 -5.42 -26.42 16.37
C SER A 741 -5.48 -25.88 14.93
N TRP A 742 -4.62 -24.96 14.57
CA TRP A 742 -4.53 -24.46 13.20
C TRP A 742 -4.00 -25.52 12.22
N LEU A 743 -3.02 -26.35 12.61
CA LEU A 743 -2.61 -27.49 11.78
C LEU A 743 -3.77 -28.47 11.57
N TYR A 744 -4.55 -28.76 12.62
CA TYR A 744 -5.77 -29.55 12.47
C TYR A 744 -6.73 -28.94 11.47
N VAL A 745 -7.02 -27.63 11.56
CA VAL A 745 -7.88 -26.94 10.59
C VAL A 745 -7.35 -27.08 9.17
N GLY A 746 -6.05 -26.82 8.95
CA GLY A 746 -5.43 -26.96 7.62
C GLY A 746 -5.59 -28.35 7.04
N PHE A 747 -5.35 -29.38 7.84
CA PHE A 747 -5.52 -30.78 7.41
C PHE A 747 -6.98 -31.14 7.17
N LYS A 748 -7.91 -30.69 8.00
CA LYS A 748 -9.35 -30.96 7.82
C LYS A 748 -9.95 -30.30 6.58
N ILE A 749 -9.53 -29.06 6.26
CA ILE A 749 -9.95 -28.40 5.02
C ILE A 749 -9.36 -29.15 3.81
N PHE A 750 -8.07 -29.54 3.87
CA PHE A 750 -7.46 -30.41 2.87
C PHE A 750 -8.26 -31.71 2.69
N GLN A 751 -8.59 -32.40 3.78
CA GLN A 751 -9.36 -33.63 3.75
C GLN A 751 -10.75 -33.42 3.11
N THR A 752 -11.42 -32.32 3.45
CA THR A 752 -12.73 -31.94 2.85
C THR A 752 -12.61 -31.73 1.34
N PHE A 753 -11.56 -31.01 0.91
CA PHE A 753 -11.26 -30.84 -0.52
C PHE A 753 -11.00 -32.16 -1.23
N MET A 754 -10.20 -33.07 -0.63
CA MET A 754 -9.89 -34.37 -1.18
C MET A 754 -11.16 -35.25 -1.31
N HIS A 755 -12.03 -35.22 -0.32
CA HIS A 755 -13.30 -35.96 -0.32
C HIS A 755 -14.22 -35.53 -1.48
N GLU A 756 -14.23 -34.26 -1.81
CA GLU A 756 -15.06 -33.73 -2.91
C GLU A 756 -14.47 -33.99 -4.30
N LYS A 757 -13.15 -34.23 -4.39
CA LYS A 757 -12.44 -34.41 -5.66
C LYS A 757 -12.09 -35.87 -5.99
N LEU A 758 -11.90 -36.70 -4.97
CA LEU A 758 -11.54 -38.11 -5.10
C LEU A 758 -12.68 -39.00 -4.58
N THR A 759 -13.72 -39.19 -5.38
CA THR A 759 -14.89 -40.02 -5.01
C THR A 759 -14.58 -41.50 -4.89
N GLU A 760 -13.57 -42.00 -5.61
CA GLU A 760 -13.19 -43.42 -5.61
C GLU A 760 -12.41 -43.90 -4.37
N ASN A 761 -11.79 -42.97 -3.61
CA ASN A 761 -10.95 -43.25 -2.43
C ASN A 761 -11.58 -42.80 -1.11
N SER A 762 -12.91 -42.72 -1.03
CA SER A 762 -13.60 -42.16 0.14
C SER A 762 -13.29 -42.89 1.46
N GLU A 763 -13.10 -44.18 1.46
CA GLU A 763 -12.73 -44.97 2.67
C GLU A 763 -11.30 -44.64 3.16
N TYR A 764 -10.33 -44.49 2.26
CA TYR A 764 -8.96 -44.10 2.63
C TYR A 764 -8.93 -42.69 3.19
N ILE A 765 -9.61 -41.75 2.54
CA ILE A 765 -9.68 -40.36 2.99
C ILE A 765 -10.36 -40.27 4.36
N SER A 766 -11.35 -41.09 4.64
CA SER A 766 -12.00 -41.13 5.97
C SER A 766 -11.05 -41.63 7.06
N LYS A 767 -10.14 -42.57 6.76
CA LYS A 767 -9.10 -43.07 7.69
C LYS A 767 -8.04 -41.99 8.02
N LEU A 768 -7.89 -40.93 7.20
CA LEU A 768 -6.99 -39.83 7.49
C LEU A 768 -7.33 -39.06 8.76
N ASP A 769 -8.55 -39.15 9.28
CA ASP A 769 -8.95 -38.56 10.55
C ASP A 769 -8.16 -39.09 11.74
N SER A 770 -8.02 -40.45 11.84
CA SER A 770 -7.23 -41.06 12.91
C SER A 770 -5.75 -40.71 12.73
N VAL A 771 -5.23 -40.79 11.50
CA VAL A 771 -3.84 -40.45 11.19
C VAL A 771 -3.51 -39.00 11.59
N CYS A 772 -4.41 -38.06 11.29
CA CYS A 772 -4.25 -36.66 11.68
C CYS A 772 -4.22 -36.48 13.21
N ASN A 773 -5.19 -37.06 13.90
CA ASN A 773 -5.29 -36.97 15.35
C ASN A 773 -4.08 -37.57 16.06
N ASP A 774 -3.65 -38.76 15.66
CA ASP A 774 -2.49 -39.46 16.23
C ASP A 774 -1.20 -38.68 15.99
N ALA A 775 -0.98 -38.19 14.77
CA ALA A 775 0.17 -37.39 14.40
C ALA A 775 0.24 -36.07 15.19
N LEU A 776 -0.86 -35.34 15.26
CA LEU A 776 -0.88 -34.05 15.97
C LEU A 776 -0.81 -34.20 17.48
N ASN A 777 -1.29 -35.29 18.06
CA ASN A 777 -1.09 -35.61 19.48
C ASN A 777 0.40 -35.85 19.80
N ILE A 778 1.12 -36.62 18.97
CA ILE A 778 2.57 -36.82 19.09
C ILE A 778 3.32 -35.48 19.00
N VAL A 779 2.97 -34.66 18.03
CA VAL A 779 3.58 -33.32 17.85
C VAL A 779 3.32 -32.44 19.07
N MET A 780 2.08 -32.45 19.59
CA MET A 780 1.72 -31.68 20.77
C MET A 780 2.51 -32.12 22.01
N GLU A 781 2.62 -33.43 22.25
CA GLU A 781 3.42 -33.97 23.37
C GLU A 781 4.89 -33.56 23.27
N ASN A 782 5.48 -33.67 22.08
CA ASN A 782 6.86 -33.25 21.82
C ASN A 782 7.05 -31.76 22.04
N GLN A 783 6.10 -30.94 21.58
CA GLN A 783 6.14 -29.49 21.77
C GLN A 783 6.01 -29.09 23.24
N ILE A 784 5.19 -29.78 24.02
CA ILE A 784 5.08 -29.57 25.48
C ILE A 784 6.40 -29.94 26.17
N LYS A 785 7.05 -31.02 25.77
CA LYS A 785 8.38 -31.42 26.31
C LYS A 785 9.44 -30.37 25.96
N LEU A 786 9.47 -29.87 24.73
CA LEU A 786 10.37 -28.80 24.30
C LEU A 786 10.14 -27.51 25.11
N TYR A 787 8.86 -27.11 25.27
CA TYR A 787 8.51 -25.93 26.06
C TYR A 787 8.97 -26.06 27.53
N LYS A 788 8.69 -27.21 28.18
CA LYS A 788 9.08 -27.46 29.55
C LYS A 788 10.61 -27.41 29.77
N LYS A 789 11.40 -27.92 28.80
CA LYS A 789 12.87 -27.80 28.83
C LYS A 789 13.37 -26.35 28.77
N GLN A 790 12.61 -25.45 28.21
CA GLN A 790 12.95 -24.02 28.08
C GLN A 790 12.38 -23.19 29.23
N GLU A 791 11.59 -23.78 30.15
CA GLU A 791 11.17 -23.08 31.37
C GLU A 791 12.38 -22.69 32.22
N ILE A 792 12.39 -21.45 32.64
CA ILE A 792 13.57 -20.86 33.33
C ILE A 792 13.96 -21.62 34.58
N GLU A 793 12.96 -22.11 35.34
CA GLU A 793 13.19 -22.94 36.51
C GLU A 793 13.84 -24.27 36.13
N THR A 794 13.43 -24.91 35.04
CA THR A 794 14.06 -26.15 34.56
C THR A 794 15.51 -25.90 34.15
N VAL A 795 15.76 -24.85 33.34
CA VAL A 795 17.12 -24.46 32.92
C VAL A 795 18.02 -24.18 34.17
N PHE A 796 17.45 -23.49 35.18
CA PHE A 796 18.21 -23.21 36.41
C PHE A 796 18.53 -24.48 37.19
N LEU A 797 17.56 -25.38 37.34
CA LEU A 797 17.73 -26.63 38.10
C LEU A 797 18.72 -27.56 37.40
N GLU A 798 18.60 -27.78 36.10
CA GLU A 798 19.56 -28.59 35.33
C GLU A 798 20.99 -28.03 35.42
N ALA A 799 21.15 -26.71 35.30
CA ALA A 799 22.47 -26.07 35.45
C ALA A 799 23.03 -26.22 36.88
N LEU A 800 22.16 -26.11 37.90
CA LEU A 800 22.55 -26.31 39.30
C LEU A 800 22.93 -27.75 39.55
N GLU A 801 22.16 -28.73 39.07
CA GLU A 801 22.50 -30.15 39.14
C GLU A 801 23.88 -30.48 38.54
N GLU A 802 24.13 -29.95 37.34
CA GLU A 802 25.41 -30.15 36.65
C GLU A 802 26.57 -29.51 37.39
N LEU A 803 26.38 -28.31 37.99
CA LEU A 803 27.40 -27.66 38.81
C LEU A 803 27.72 -28.46 40.07
N ILE A 804 26.71 -29.07 40.71
CA ILE A 804 26.90 -29.94 41.89
C ILE A 804 27.57 -31.25 41.50
N ASN A 805 27.06 -31.94 40.47
CA ASN A 805 27.59 -33.24 40.02
C ASN A 805 29.04 -33.13 39.48
N THR A 806 29.44 -31.98 38.98
CA THR A 806 30.83 -31.72 38.52
C THR A 806 31.75 -31.15 39.60
N ASN A 807 31.31 -31.09 40.86
CA ASN A 807 32.02 -30.52 42.00
C ASN A 807 32.51 -29.08 41.80
N LYS A 808 31.87 -28.31 40.93
CA LYS A 808 32.15 -26.87 40.76
C LYS A 808 31.58 -26.04 41.90
N VAL A 809 30.49 -26.52 42.47
CA VAL A 809 29.87 -25.96 43.67
C VAL A 809 29.64 -27.09 44.69
N TYR A 810 29.58 -26.73 45.98
CA TYR A 810 29.29 -27.71 47.05
C TYR A 810 28.30 -27.16 48.09
N LEU A 811 27.65 -28.12 48.77
CA LEU A 811 26.71 -27.92 49.86
C LEU A 811 27.20 -28.70 51.09
N ILE A 812 27.13 -28.10 52.28
CA ILE A 812 27.46 -28.76 53.55
C ILE A 812 26.25 -29.55 54.03
N ASP A 813 26.44 -30.86 54.30
CA ASP A 813 25.32 -31.68 54.76
C ASP A 813 25.09 -31.42 56.27
N LEU A 814 23.90 -31.08 56.66
CA LEU A 814 23.52 -30.78 58.05
C LEU A 814 23.37 -32.04 58.95
N ASN A 815 23.27 -33.21 58.29
CA ASN A 815 23.08 -34.49 58.94
C ASN A 815 24.40 -35.26 59.14
N GLU A 816 25.48 -34.87 58.45
CA GLU A 816 26.80 -35.53 58.53
C GLU A 816 27.81 -34.72 59.35
N ASN A 817 28.75 -35.45 60.04
CA ASN A 817 29.86 -34.82 60.77
C ASN A 817 30.91 -34.35 59.75
N THR A 818 31.13 -33.06 59.63
CA THR A 818 31.89 -32.41 58.55
C THR A 818 33.43 -32.39 58.78
N ASP A 819 33.92 -32.93 59.80
CA ASP A 819 35.36 -32.77 60.21
C ASP A 819 36.40 -33.52 59.35
N GLU A 820 35.97 -34.36 58.41
CA GLU A 820 36.84 -35.15 57.51
C GLU A 820 36.58 -34.99 56.01
N ILE A 821 35.62 -34.13 55.57
CA ILE A 821 35.23 -33.98 54.11
C ILE A 821 35.99 -32.82 53.49
N ILE A 822 36.81 -33.10 52.49
CA ILE A 822 37.47 -32.10 51.64
C ILE A 822 36.46 -31.68 50.53
N TYR A 823 35.89 -30.47 50.67
CA TYR A 823 34.99 -29.92 49.67
C TYR A 823 35.78 -29.27 48.55
N GLN A 824 35.43 -29.58 47.32
CA GLN A 824 35.94 -28.88 46.11
C GLN A 824 34.89 -27.94 45.51
N GLY A 825 35.33 -26.82 44.97
CA GLY A 825 34.45 -25.85 44.33
C GLY A 825 34.03 -24.69 45.22
N LYS A 826 32.96 -23.99 44.82
CA LYS A 826 32.45 -22.81 45.53
C LYS A 826 31.34 -23.19 46.49
N PHE A 827 31.41 -22.71 47.71
CA PHE A 827 30.35 -22.91 48.70
C PHE A 827 29.07 -22.19 48.29
N ILE A 828 27.95 -22.90 48.22
CA ILE A 828 26.65 -22.35 47.83
C ILE A 828 25.57 -22.46 48.89
N GLY A 829 25.79 -23.21 49.94
CA GLY A 829 24.83 -23.38 51.03
C GLY A 829 24.88 -24.74 51.73
N TYR A 830 23.78 -25.16 52.25
CA TYR A 830 23.63 -26.38 53.08
C TYR A 830 22.57 -27.31 52.48
N LYS A 831 22.56 -28.58 52.87
CA LYS A 831 21.52 -29.56 52.51
C LYS A 831 21.12 -30.42 53.72
N ASP A 832 19.91 -30.93 53.63
CA ASP A 832 19.44 -32.07 54.47
C ASP A 832 18.63 -33.03 53.58
N ASP A 833 17.93 -33.95 54.15
CA ASP A 833 17.17 -34.99 53.40
C ASP A 833 16.04 -34.39 52.57
N GLU A 834 15.49 -33.20 52.91
CA GLU A 834 14.30 -32.63 52.35
C GLU A 834 14.60 -31.38 51.49
N PHE A 835 15.60 -30.58 51.87
CA PHE A 835 15.89 -29.27 51.26
C PHE A 835 17.36 -29.00 50.95
N LEU A 836 17.60 -28.22 49.92
CA LEU A 836 18.81 -27.43 49.71
C LEU A 836 18.58 -26.03 50.24
N TYR A 837 19.41 -25.56 51.14
CA TYR A 837 19.41 -24.22 51.74
C TYR A 837 20.47 -23.38 51.06
N ILE A 838 20.12 -22.67 49.97
CA ILE A 838 21.09 -22.03 49.09
C ILE A 838 21.16 -20.52 49.29
N HIS A 839 22.36 -19.97 49.12
CA HIS A 839 22.61 -18.54 49.03
C HIS A 839 22.22 -18.06 47.65
N ASP A 840 21.10 -17.35 47.53
CA ASP A 840 20.50 -16.93 46.30
C ASP A 840 21.43 -16.20 45.34
N ALA A 841 22.13 -15.15 45.82
CA ALA A 841 23.03 -14.35 44.97
C ALA A 841 24.21 -15.16 44.44
N THR A 842 24.77 -16.03 45.30
CA THR A 842 25.92 -16.87 44.93
C THR A 842 25.54 -17.92 43.91
N VAL A 843 24.44 -18.66 44.16
CA VAL A 843 23.98 -19.70 43.22
C VAL A 843 23.56 -19.08 41.89
N TYR A 844 22.84 -17.96 41.91
CA TYR A 844 22.44 -17.27 40.68
C TYR A 844 23.66 -16.83 39.87
N GLY A 845 24.69 -16.29 40.51
CA GLY A 845 25.95 -15.91 39.86
C GLY A 845 26.68 -17.09 39.21
N GLU A 846 26.77 -18.23 39.91
CA GLU A 846 27.44 -19.44 39.39
C GLU A 846 26.66 -20.07 38.25
N VAL A 847 25.34 -20.18 38.38
CA VAL A 847 24.47 -20.68 37.30
C VAL A 847 24.58 -19.79 36.07
N ASN A 848 24.50 -18.46 36.20
CA ASN A 848 24.66 -17.56 35.05
C ASN A 848 26.05 -17.59 34.42
N SER A 849 27.12 -17.72 35.25
CA SER A 849 28.49 -17.91 34.75
C SER A 849 28.63 -19.22 33.97
N PHE A 850 27.99 -20.27 34.43
CA PHE A 850 27.96 -21.56 33.77
C PHE A 850 27.20 -21.52 32.45
N LEU A 851 26.01 -20.94 32.44
CA LEU A 851 25.18 -20.74 31.23
C LEU A 851 25.87 -19.81 30.23
N GLY A 852 26.56 -18.76 30.72
CA GLY A 852 27.31 -17.82 29.89
C GLY A 852 28.43 -18.48 29.07
N LYS A 853 29.05 -19.55 29.56
CA LYS A 853 30.02 -20.36 28.80
C LYS A 853 29.37 -21.14 27.65
N ARG A 854 28.05 -21.30 27.68
CA ARG A 854 27.23 -21.92 26.61
C ARG A 854 26.51 -20.89 25.75
N ASN A 855 26.82 -19.60 25.89
CA ASN A 855 26.11 -18.47 25.27
C ASN A 855 24.63 -18.41 25.66
N GLU A 856 24.28 -18.84 26.85
CA GLU A 856 22.93 -18.83 27.44
C GLU A 856 22.88 -17.89 28.64
N SER A 857 21.70 -17.45 29.07
CA SER A 857 21.48 -16.64 30.26
C SER A 857 20.07 -16.78 30.80
N LEU A 858 19.87 -16.60 32.10
CA LEU A 858 18.54 -16.70 32.72
C LEU A 858 17.61 -15.51 32.39
N ASN A 859 18.06 -14.41 31.85
CA ASN A 859 17.29 -13.23 31.43
C ASN A 859 16.19 -12.72 32.38
N ILE A 860 16.20 -13.13 33.65
CA ILE A 860 15.31 -12.65 34.71
C ILE A 860 16.13 -12.38 35.98
N SER A 861 15.60 -11.61 36.92
CA SER A 861 16.21 -11.43 38.21
C SER A 861 16.01 -12.65 39.13
N MET A 862 16.90 -12.85 40.08
CA MET A 862 16.75 -13.90 41.11
C MET A 862 15.40 -13.79 41.86
N ASP A 863 14.98 -12.59 42.19
CA ASP A 863 13.67 -12.37 42.87
C ASP A 863 12.48 -12.81 42.02
N ALA A 864 12.54 -12.61 40.68
CA ALA A 864 11.51 -13.08 39.75
C ALA A 864 11.53 -14.63 39.68
N LEU A 865 12.72 -15.24 39.64
CA LEU A 865 12.87 -16.70 39.66
C LEU A 865 12.32 -17.33 40.96
N LEU A 866 12.60 -16.73 42.12
CA LEU A 866 12.07 -17.19 43.40
C LEU A 866 10.53 -17.10 43.48
N LYS A 867 9.91 -16.13 42.84
CA LYS A 867 8.44 -16.06 42.71
C LYS A 867 7.89 -17.22 41.88
N ILE A 868 8.54 -17.55 40.76
CA ILE A 868 8.21 -18.74 39.95
C ILE A 868 8.35 -20.02 40.78
N PHE A 869 9.45 -20.19 41.51
CA PHE A 869 9.65 -21.34 42.37
C PHE A 869 8.56 -21.46 43.46
N ARG A 870 8.13 -20.33 44.03
CA ARG A 870 7.03 -20.32 45.01
C ARG A 870 5.71 -20.75 44.33
N ASP A 871 5.39 -20.17 43.22
CA ASP A 871 4.13 -20.40 42.53
C ASP A 871 3.99 -21.84 42.01
N LYS A 872 5.13 -22.47 41.68
CA LYS A 872 5.23 -23.89 41.31
C LYS A 872 5.49 -24.81 42.53
N ASN A 873 5.42 -24.28 43.78
CA ASN A 873 5.64 -25.03 45.02
C ASN A 873 7.02 -25.79 45.10
N MET A 874 8.04 -25.23 44.48
CA MET A 874 9.40 -25.80 44.42
C MET A 874 10.26 -25.39 45.62
N ILE A 875 9.90 -24.29 46.30
CA ILE A 875 10.56 -23.81 47.53
C ILE A 875 9.58 -23.77 48.68
N LYS A 876 10.09 -23.93 49.90
CA LYS A 876 9.35 -23.64 51.14
C LYS A 876 9.40 -22.12 51.40
N THR A 877 8.26 -21.52 51.67
CA THR A 877 8.11 -20.09 51.96
C THR A 877 7.40 -19.93 53.31
N GLU A 878 7.61 -18.80 53.99
CA GLU A 878 6.77 -18.36 55.11
C GLU A 878 5.92 -17.17 54.67
N THR A 879 4.90 -16.82 55.47
CA THR A 879 3.96 -15.72 55.17
C THR A 879 4.71 -14.46 54.78
N ASN A 880 4.64 -14.08 53.47
CA ASN A 880 5.34 -12.95 52.86
C ASN A 880 6.88 -13.02 52.75
N GLN A 881 7.51 -14.20 53.00
CA GLN A 881 8.96 -14.35 52.91
C GLN A 881 9.34 -15.49 51.97
N LEU A 882 10.08 -15.17 50.88
CA LEU A 882 10.61 -16.15 49.92
C LEU A 882 11.85 -16.89 50.46
N LYS A 883 12.49 -16.34 51.47
CA LYS A 883 13.74 -16.86 52.10
C LYS A 883 13.53 -17.00 53.60
N PRO A 884 12.98 -18.10 54.07
CA PRO A 884 12.83 -18.39 55.50
C PRO A 884 14.19 -18.45 56.21
N LYS A 885 14.19 -18.29 57.54
CA LYS A 885 15.41 -18.41 58.36
C LYS A 885 15.69 -19.87 58.66
N LYS A 886 16.91 -20.34 58.37
CA LYS A 886 17.43 -21.68 58.80
C LYS A 886 18.58 -21.50 59.77
N LEU A 887 18.64 -22.32 60.82
CA LEU A 887 19.77 -22.38 61.73
C LEU A 887 20.85 -23.28 61.10
N VAL A 888 22.04 -22.75 60.84
CA VAL A 888 23.14 -23.44 60.13
C VAL A 888 24.46 -23.18 60.78
N PRO A 889 25.47 -24.11 60.69
CA PRO A 889 26.77 -23.87 61.16
C PRO A 889 27.54 -22.84 60.31
N VAL A 890 28.15 -21.84 60.95
CA VAL A 890 28.98 -20.79 60.30
C VAL A 890 30.16 -20.51 61.19
N ASP A 891 31.36 -20.81 60.73
CA ASP A 891 32.63 -20.63 61.47
C ASP A 891 32.62 -21.24 62.85
N GLY A 892 32.05 -22.46 63.00
CA GLY A 892 31.93 -23.17 64.27
C GLY A 892 30.72 -22.79 65.15
N ASP A 893 30.05 -21.70 64.89
CA ASP A 893 28.84 -21.22 65.54
C ASP A 893 27.57 -21.54 64.81
N LYS A 894 26.43 -21.72 65.48
CA LYS A 894 25.11 -21.87 64.88
C LYS A 894 24.49 -20.48 64.69
N LYS A 895 24.30 -20.05 63.41
CA LYS A 895 23.67 -18.75 63.02
C LYS A 895 22.38 -18.99 62.27
N ARG A 896 21.41 -18.05 62.43
CA ARG A 896 20.18 -18.07 61.65
C ARG A 896 20.35 -17.25 60.41
N LEU A 897 20.45 -17.87 59.24
CA LEU A 897 20.61 -17.23 57.95
C LEU A 897 19.30 -17.27 57.17
N ARG A 898 19.05 -16.25 56.34
CA ARG A 898 17.96 -16.23 55.35
C ARG A 898 18.46 -16.94 54.08
N LEU A 899 17.91 -18.12 53.80
CA LEU A 899 18.32 -18.96 52.69
C LEU A 899 17.08 -19.35 51.86
N VAL A 900 17.28 -19.66 50.58
CA VAL A 900 16.24 -20.27 49.75
C VAL A 900 16.14 -21.74 50.13
N HIS A 901 14.98 -22.19 50.53
CA HIS A 901 14.73 -23.59 50.91
C HIS A 901 14.17 -24.33 49.69
N LEU A 902 15.02 -24.76 48.77
CA LEU A 902 14.70 -25.48 47.56
C LEU A 902 14.44 -26.95 47.87
N LYS A 903 13.26 -27.46 47.49
CA LYS A 903 12.90 -28.87 47.74
C LYS A 903 13.78 -29.79 46.91
N ARG A 904 14.45 -30.75 47.59
CA ARG A 904 15.35 -31.71 46.95
C ARG A 904 14.64 -32.63 45.94
N ALA A 905 13.37 -32.91 46.15
CA ALA A 905 12.54 -33.66 45.19
C ALA A 905 12.45 -33.07 43.79
N ASN A 906 12.85 -31.78 43.58
CA ASN A 906 12.88 -31.14 42.28
C ASN A 906 14.23 -31.36 41.56
N LEU A 907 15.19 -32.06 42.16
CA LEU A 907 16.53 -32.27 41.67
C LEU A 907 16.82 -33.77 41.67
N ASN A 908 17.58 -34.23 40.69
CA ASN A 908 18.04 -35.65 40.62
C ASN A 908 19.41 -35.84 41.31
N ILE A 909 19.58 -35.30 42.55
CA ILE A 909 20.83 -35.32 43.33
C ILE A 909 20.63 -35.85 44.75
#